data_b84d5324f3189cfd48e758e2e9751b58
#
_entry.id   b84d5324f3189cfd48e758e2e9751b58
#
_cell.length_a   1.000
_cell.length_b   1.000
_cell.length_c   1.000
_cell.angle_alpha   90.00
_cell.angle_beta   90.00
_cell.angle_gamma   90.00
#
_symmetry.space_group_name_H-M   'P 1'
#
loop_
_entity.id
_entity.type
_entity.pdbx_description
1 polymer ?
#
loop_
_entity_poly.entity_id
_entity_poly.type
_entity_poly.pdbx_seq_one_letter_code
_entity_poly.pdbx_strand_id
1 'polypeptide(L)'
;MLPLYPKKMQKKLKLAVIALCYVPLAYAQTDETQSQKAAAMDESAFTFTEAQLGDNDDMSQNVTIIGSNNNMYADRVGFLFSPVRFRYRSLNQKYNDVHINGVLMNDMESGQFRYSLVGGLNRMTRNADNVLAFENGGYNMPNMAGGVNYDFRAASFAAGHRVSLGAANRNYTLRGVYTYSTGLMPSGWAVTANLTYRWANRGYVEGTFYNALSYFLGVEKIFGNHSLSFATWGNPTERSTQGASTDEAYWMANSNFYNPYWGYQDGKKRNSRVVNDYAPAAILTWDWKITDDMKLTTSVFGKYSMYKSTKLNYNNTDNPQPDYWKVMPSSYYDVFDESNEANRTLQALGNWTTAYSMFSGSKANRQINFDQLIYSNKMAAENGQDAMYFIQAKHNDALTLSLSSAMNMTVTDKSKLNFGIMLGTNKGSHYQTMEDMLGAKSFHNINTYALGTYTMDDDRVQYDLNNRNGAVGEGDKFGFDYDILVSKGFFWANYSADMGRWHANVAARTGGVQMQRDGKMRNGMAPEFSYGKSGKAHFGELGGKGSLTYDAGHGHVIALGAGYEWRAPQASTAFAAPEISNDFVDGLKNERIFSSELSYQFHNSWLHVNLNGYYSRLNHVTEWQNFYFDDINSFSYVSLTGLRKAYYGVELAARIKMSSMLDLKLLGSMGEGKNTNNAQVRYMNSTKATYARETAYVKDMREAGTP
;
A
#
# COMPACT_ATOMS: atom_id res chain seq x y z
N MET A 1 2.73 -9.10 42.62
CA MET A 1 3.02 -7.92 43.47
C MET A 1 3.58 -6.82 42.59
N LEU A 2 2.79 -5.78 42.36
CA LEU A 2 3.21 -4.60 41.60
C LEU A 2 4.04 -3.68 42.52
N PRO A 3 5.18 -3.14 42.06
CA PRO A 3 5.92 -2.18 42.87
C PRO A 3 5.22 -0.80 42.81
N LEU A 4 4.96 -0.29 44.01
CA LEU A 4 4.42 1.04 44.27
C LEU A 4 5.42 2.13 43.88
N TYR A 5 5.04 3.00 42.93
CA TYR A 5 5.78 4.21 42.61
C TYR A 5 5.74 5.23 43.77
N PRO A 6 6.80 5.96 44.05
CA PRO A 6 6.88 6.87 45.18
C PRO A 6 5.95 8.09 45.00
N LYS A 7 5.23 8.43 46.06
CA LYS A 7 4.22 9.52 46.16
C LYS A 7 4.67 10.90 45.67
N LYS A 8 5.94 11.17 45.50
CA LYS A 8 6.47 12.45 44.98
C LYS A 8 6.28 12.62 43.47
N MET A 9 6.17 11.54 42.70
CA MET A 9 5.97 11.61 41.27
C MET A 9 4.50 11.85 40.89
N GLN A 10 3.56 11.41 41.73
CA GLN A 10 2.13 11.67 41.50
C GLN A 10 1.74 13.14 41.66
N LYS A 11 2.43 13.93 42.50
CA LYS A 11 2.21 15.37 42.63
C LYS A 11 2.71 16.15 41.43
N LYS A 12 3.83 15.77 40.83
CA LYS A 12 4.36 16.42 39.58
C LYS A 12 3.50 16.10 38.36
N LEU A 13 2.95 14.89 38.28
CA LEU A 13 2.05 14.50 37.19
C LEU A 13 0.70 15.24 37.29
N LYS A 14 0.16 15.43 38.51
CA LYS A 14 -1.06 16.21 38.71
C LYS A 14 -0.87 17.71 38.43
N LEU A 15 0.30 18.28 38.70
CA LEU A 15 0.62 19.66 38.34
C LEU A 15 0.82 19.83 36.81
N ALA A 16 1.40 18.86 36.13
CA ALA A 16 1.57 18.90 34.69
C ALA A 16 0.22 18.80 33.93
N VAL A 17 -0.72 18.00 34.43
CA VAL A 17 -2.08 17.89 33.87
C VAL A 17 -2.90 19.17 34.15
N ILE A 18 -2.70 19.85 35.29
CA ILE A 18 -3.37 21.11 35.60
C ILE A 18 -2.76 22.27 34.84
N ALA A 19 -1.44 22.25 34.54
CA ALA A 19 -0.79 23.27 33.72
C ALA A 19 -1.19 23.19 32.22
N LEU A 20 -1.57 22.01 31.72
CA LEU A 20 -2.09 21.83 30.37
C LEU A 20 -3.55 22.29 30.21
N CYS A 21 -4.28 22.53 31.30
CA CYS A 21 -5.65 23.05 31.27
C CYS A 21 -5.73 24.57 31.35
N TYR A 22 -4.61 25.30 31.54
CA TYR A 22 -4.56 26.75 31.57
C TYR A 22 -3.77 27.34 30.39
N VAL A 23 -4.25 27.09 29.17
CA VAL A 23 -3.89 27.95 28.03
C VAL A 23 -5.05 28.90 27.80
N PRO A 24 -4.86 30.24 27.86
CA PRO A 24 -5.94 31.15 27.67
C PRO A 24 -6.51 31.08 26.27
N LEU A 25 -7.78 30.72 26.17
CA LEU A 25 -8.61 30.80 24.98
C LEU A 25 -8.83 32.28 24.64
N ALA A 26 -7.97 32.83 23.82
CA ALA A 26 -8.21 34.07 23.12
C ALA A 26 -8.00 33.86 21.63
N TYR A 27 -9.03 33.32 20.95
CA TYR A 27 -9.17 33.49 19.50
C TYR A 27 -10.63 33.80 19.18
N ALA A 28 -10.78 35.00 18.59
CA ALA A 28 -12.04 35.51 18.09
C ALA A 28 -12.59 34.60 16.97
N GLN A 29 -13.91 34.43 16.97
CA GLN A 29 -14.65 33.84 15.87
C GLN A 29 -14.47 34.69 14.61
N THR A 30 -13.78 34.14 13.63
CA THR A 30 -13.94 34.52 12.24
C THR A 30 -14.46 33.29 11.51
N ASP A 31 -15.41 33.51 10.61
CA ASP A 31 -15.93 32.45 9.71
C ASP A 31 -14.75 31.78 8.99
N GLU A 32 -14.40 30.58 9.43
CA GLU A 32 -13.29 29.82 8.87
C GLU A 32 -13.71 29.28 7.51
N THR A 33 -13.20 29.90 6.46
CA THR A 33 -13.20 29.32 5.11
C THR A 33 -12.49 27.99 5.12
N GLN A 34 -12.89 27.06 4.24
CA GLN A 34 -12.34 25.69 4.14
C GLN A 34 -10.80 25.63 4.12
N SER A 35 -10.14 26.68 3.62
CA SER A 35 -8.67 26.79 3.61
C SER A 35 -8.05 26.96 5.01
N GLN A 36 -8.78 27.55 5.97
CA GLN A 36 -8.29 27.72 7.33
C GLN A 36 -8.49 26.46 8.18
N LYS A 37 -9.56 25.67 7.92
CA LYS A 37 -9.73 24.34 8.53
C LYS A 37 -8.61 23.37 8.12
N ALA A 38 -8.15 23.44 6.88
CA ALA A 38 -7.01 22.66 6.40
C ALA A 38 -5.68 23.12 7.05
N ALA A 39 -5.54 24.39 7.43
CA ALA A 39 -4.35 24.91 8.08
C ALA A 39 -4.25 24.55 9.57
N ALA A 40 -5.38 24.30 10.24
CA ALA A 40 -5.44 23.88 11.64
C ALA A 40 -5.27 22.36 11.84
N MET A 41 -5.36 21.57 10.78
CA MET A 41 -4.98 20.17 10.82
C MET A 41 -3.46 20.06 10.90
N ASP A 42 -2.97 19.62 12.04
CA ASP A 42 -1.55 19.43 12.30
C ASP A 42 -0.88 18.61 11.20
N GLU A 43 0.25 19.09 10.68
CA GLU A 43 1.07 18.37 9.69
C GLU A 43 1.45 16.94 10.14
N SER A 44 1.44 16.70 11.45
CA SER A 44 1.70 15.37 12.03
C SER A 44 0.58 14.37 11.76
N ALA A 45 -0.67 14.82 11.59
CA ALA A 45 -1.83 13.94 11.37
C ALA A 45 -1.80 13.23 10.00
N PHE A 46 -1.13 13.82 9.01
CA PHE A 46 -0.99 13.28 7.65
C PHE A 46 0.43 12.79 7.31
N THR A 47 1.25 12.57 8.31
CA THR A 47 2.51 11.88 8.06
C THR A 47 2.21 10.40 7.89
N PHE A 48 2.24 9.94 6.65
CA PHE A 48 2.17 8.50 6.38
C PHE A 48 3.25 7.79 7.17
N THR A 49 2.88 6.79 7.94
CA THR A 49 3.85 5.94 8.61
C THR A 49 4.54 5.05 7.57
N GLU A 50 5.70 4.55 7.87
CA GLU A 50 6.40 3.61 6.98
C GLU A 50 5.58 2.34 6.72
N ALA A 51 4.78 1.92 7.69
CA ALA A 51 3.80 0.86 7.48
C ALA A 51 2.73 1.22 6.44
N GLN A 52 2.42 2.50 6.28
CA GLN A 52 1.53 3.02 5.24
C GLN A 52 2.26 3.23 3.91
N LEU A 53 3.56 3.45 3.93
CA LEU A 53 4.40 3.62 2.75
C LEU A 53 4.89 2.29 2.14
N GLY A 54 4.46 1.18 2.72
CA GLY A 54 4.66 -0.14 2.17
C GLY A 54 6.04 -0.71 2.40
N ASP A 55 6.16 -1.53 3.40
CA ASP A 55 7.42 -2.18 3.71
C ASP A 55 7.51 -3.62 3.27
N ASN A 56 6.45 -4.23 3.06
CA ASN A 56 6.41 -5.56 2.51
C ASN A 56 5.20 -5.69 1.64
N ASP A 57 5.50 -6.07 0.42
CA ASP A 57 4.61 -6.81 -0.43
C ASP A 57 3.12 -6.59 -0.16
N ASP A 58 2.43 -6.00 -1.10
CA ASP A 58 0.99 -5.98 -1.32
C ASP A 58 0.03 -5.80 -0.12
N MET A 59 0.34 -6.38 1.03
CA MET A 59 -0.54 -6.33 2.20
C MET A 59 -0.42 -5.07 3.06
N SER A 60 0.75 -4.42 3.08
CA SER A 60 1.03 -3.28 3.95
C SER A 60 0.50 -1.95 3.42
N GLN A 61 0.22 -1.86 2.13
CA GLN A 61 -0.26 -0.65 1.47
C GLN A 61 -1.79 -0.52 1.43
N ASN A 62 -2.50 -1.45 2.00
CA ASN A 62 -3.95 -1.53 1.90
C ASN A 62 -4.65 -0.54 2.85
N VAL A 63 -4.24 0.73 2.77
CA VAL A 63 -4.81 1.84 3.53
C VAL A 63 -5.67 2.68 2.60
N THR A 64 -6.86 3.05 3.04
CA THR A 64 -7.80 3.87 2.29
C THR A 64 -7.84 5.27 2.89
N ILE A 65 -7.57 6.31 2.09
CA ILE A 65 -7.82 7.69 2.48
C ILE A 65 -9.16 8.09 1.92
N ILE A 66 -10.05 8.50 2.80
CA ILE A 66 -11.38 8.97 2.44
C ILE A 66 -11.62 10.36 3.02
N GLY A 67 -12.48 11.10 2.36
CA GLY A 67 -13.01 12.37 2.82
C GLY A 67 -14.29 12.66 2.03
N SER A 68 -15.13 13.50 2.58
CA SER A 68 -16.31 14.03 1.89
C SER A 68 -16.77 15.29 2.62
N ASN A 69 -17.17 16.29 1.86
CA ASN A 69 -17.76 17.50 2.42
C ASN A 69 -19.20 17.28 2.88
N ASN A 70 -19.87 16.23 2.36
CA ASN A 70 -21.28 15.94 2.59
C ASN A 70 -21.51 14.86 3.65
N ASN A 71 -20.48 14.07 3.98
CA ASN A 71 -20.57 12.98 4.93
C ASN A 71 -19.64 13.18 6.13
N MET A 72 -20.21 13.52 7.27
CA MET A 72 -19.45 13.83 8.49
C MET A 72 -18.68 12.63 9.04
N TYR A 73 -19.14 11.40 8.84
CA TYR A 73 -18.41 10.19 9.22
C TYR A 73 -17.12 10.05 8.38
N ALA A 74 -17.24 10.13 7.07
CA ALA A 74 -16.09 10.04 6.17
C ALA A 74 -15.07 11.18 6.38
N ASP A 75 -15.55 12.41 6.63
CA ASP A 75 -14.69 13.56 6.93
C ASP A 75 -13.85 13.38 8.22
N ARG A 76 -14.38 12.62 9.19
CA ARG A 76 -13.75 12.48 10.50
C ARG A 76 -13.01 11.18 10.74
N VAL A 77 -13.45 10.09 10.12
CA VAL A 77 -12.85 8.77 10.35
C VAL A 77 -11.41 8.68 9.82
N GLY A 78 -11.07 9.47 8.82
CA GLY A 78 -9.69 9.60 8.33
C GLY A 78 -8.72 10.23 9.33
N PHE A 79 -9.23 10.88 10.38
CA PHE A 79 -8.41 11.47 11.44
C PHE A 79 -8.13 10.45 12.54
N LEU A 80 -6.94 9.83 12.48
CA LEU A 80 -6.53 8.80 13.43
C LEU A 80 -5.44 9.32 14.37
N PHE A 81 -5.59 9.10 15.66
CA PHE A 81 -4.58 9.36 16.69
C PHE A 81 -3.40 8.38 16.66
N SER A 82 -3.57 7.25 16.01
CA SER A 82 -2.60 6.18 15.92
C SER A 82 -2.33 5.83 14.46
N PRO A 83 -1.12 5.39 14.10
CA PRO A 83 -0.79 4.86 12.78
C PRO A 83 -1.42 3.47 12.57
N VAL A 84 -2.70 3.34 12.81
CA VAL A 84 -3.45 2.11 12.54
C VAL A 84 -3.70 2.04 11.04
N ARG A 85 -3.51 0.87 10.45
CA ARG A 85 -3.91 0.59 9.08
C ARG A 85 -5.42 0.67 8.99
N PHE A 86 -5.93 1.66 8.26
CA PHE A 86 -7.34 1.90 8.11
C PHE A 86 -7.80 1.42 6.74
N ARG A 87 -8.82 0.56 6.72
CA ARG A 87 -9.54 0.15 5.52
C ARG A 87 -10.98 0.59 5.62
N TYR A 88 -11.37 1.51 4.76
CA TYR A 88 -12.75 1.97 4.73
C TYR A 88 -13.68 0.80 4.39
N ARG A 89 -14.63 0.48 5.29
CA ARG A 89 -15.59 -0.61 5.16
C ARG A 89 -14.93 -1.97 4.89
N SER A 90 -13.72 -2.20 5.42
CA SER A 90 -12.90 -3.40 5.18
C SER A 90 -12.54 -3.66 3.70
N LEU A 91 -12.74 -2.67 2.81
CA LEU A 91 -12.48 -2.79 1.38
C LEU A 91 -10.97 -2.74 1.09
N ASN A 92 -10.55 -3.49 0.07
CA ASN A 92 -9.19 -3.37 -0.45
C ASN A 92 -8.99 -2.00 -1.09
N GLN A 93 -7.79 -1.42 -0.96
CA GLN A 93 -7.43 -0.11 -1.49
C GLN A 93 -7.63 0.01 -3.02
N LYS A 94 -7.57 -1.09 -3.77
CA LYS A 94 -7.87 -1.08 -5.22
C LYS A 94 -9.26 -0.55 -5.58
N TYR A 95 -10.15 -0.43 -4.59
CA TYR A 95 -11.49 0.16 -4.74
C TYR A 95 -11.55 1.63 -4.32
N ASN A 96 -10.41 2.27 -4.05
CA ASN A 96 -10.26 3.69 -3.79
C ASN A 96 -9.36 4.31 -4.86
N ASP A 97 -9.87 5.30 -5.58
CA ASP A 97 -9.15 5.95 -6.67
C ASP A 97 -8.41 7.19 -6.17
N VAL A 98 -7.13 7.30 -6.46
CA VAL A 98 -6.32 8.49 -6.17
C VAL A 98 -5.92 9.15 -7.48
N HIS A 99 -6.27 10.43 -7.63
CA HIS A 99 -5.95 11.22 -8.80
C HIS A 99 -5.02 12.39 -8.44
N ILE A 100 -4.25 12.83 -9.42
CA ILE A 100 -3.53 14.11 -9.38
C ILE A 100 -3.87 14.84 -10.68
N ASN A 101 -4.43 16.05 -10.56
CA ASN A 101 -4.90 16.85 -11.69
C ASN A 101 -5.77 16.04 -12.68
N GLY A 102 -6.63 15.16 -12.16
CA GLY A 102 -7.55 14.32 -12.93
C GLY A 102 -6.94 13.03 -13.53
N VAL A 103 -5.65 12.77 -13.38
CA VAL A 103 -5.03 11.51 -13.81
C VAL A 103 -5.05 10.48 -12.68
N LEU A 104 -5.53 9.26 -12.97
CA LEU A 104 -5.51 8.15 -12.01
C LEU A 104 -4.07 7.69 -11.73
N MET A 105 -3.69 7.71 -10.45
CA MET A 105 -2.35 7.38 -9.96
C MET A 105 -2.22 5.96 -9.42
N ASN A 106 -3.32 5.22 -9.29
CA ASN A 106 -3.30 3.83 -8.87
C ASN A 106 -2.44 3.01 -9.84
N ASP A 107 -1.60 2.16 -9.28
CA ASP A 107 -0.73 1.26 -10.02
C ASP A 107 -1.55 0.36 -10.95
N MET A 108 -1.11 0.19 -12.19
CA MET A 108 -1.89 -0.54 -13.19
C MET A 108 -1.82 -2.05 -13.02
N GLU A 109 -0.84 -2.58 -12.30
CA GLU A 109 -0.73 -4.01 -12.03
C GLU A 109 -1.54 -4.42 -10.80
N SER A 110 -1.38 -3.70 -9.68
CA SER A 110 -2.01 -4.02 -8.39
C SER A 110 -3.34 -3.30 -8.15
N GLY A 111 -3.61 -2.22 -8.88
CA GLY A 111 -4.76 -1.35 -8.65
C GLY A 111 -4.65 -0.47 -7.41
N GLN A 112 -3.55 -0.53 -6.66
CA GLN A 112 -3.35 0.19 -5.42
C GLN A 112 -2.54 1.48 -5.64
N PHE A 113 -2.76 2.48 -4.82
CA PHE A 113 -1.95 3.70 -4.83
C PHE A 113 -0.76 3.55 -3.89
N ARG A 114 0.44 3.81 -4.38
CA ARG A 114 1.65 3.85 -3.56
C ARG A 114 1.80 5.23 -2.93
N TYR A 115 1.49 5.36 -1.65
CA TYR A 115 1.61 6.63 -0.92
C TYR A 115 3.04 7.16 -0.85
N SER A 116 4.06 6.31 -1.04
CA SER A 116 5.45 6.75 -1.19
C SER A 116 5.64 7.73 -2.35
N LEU A 117 4.81 7.68 -3.38
CA LEU A 117 4.86 8.62 -4.52
C LEU A 117 4.69 10.09 -4.09
N VAL A 118 3.90 10.34 -3.06
CA VAL A 118 3.66 11.68 -2.49
C VAL A 118 4.20 11.82 -1.06
N GLY A 119 5.02 10.87 -0.62
CA GLY A 119 5.62 10.87 0.70
C GLY A 119 6.44 12.12 0.98
N GLY A 120 6.20 12.78 2.12
CA GLY A 120 6.86 14.05 2.47
C GLY A 120 6.32 15.30 1.76
N LEU A 121 5.36 15.16 0.84
CA LEU A 121 4.70 16.27 0.14
C LEU A 121 3.37 16.67 0.78
N ASN A 122 3.26 16.58 2.10
CA ASN A 122 2.01 16.78 2.85
C ASN A 122 1.30 18.10 2.53
N ARG A 123 2.07 19.16 2.21
CA ARG A 123 1.47 20.44 1.83
C ARG A 123 0.82 20.38 0.45
N MET A 124 1.40 19.64 -0.48
CA MET A 124 0.90 19.50 -1.85
C MET A 124 -0.41 18.69 -1.88
N THR A 125 -0.54 17.70 -0.99
CA THR A 125 -1.72 16.85 -0.87
C THR A 125 -2.85 17.41 -0.02
N ARG A 126 -2.74 18.63 0.50
CA ARG A 126 -3.83 19.29 1.24
C ARG A 126 -4.96 19.78 0.36
N ASN A 127 -4.64 20.21 -0.84
CA ASN A 127 -5.62 20.68 -1.80
C ASN A 127 -6.22 19.47 -2.52
N ALA A 128 -7.28 18.91 -1.94
CA ALA A 128 -7.89 17.67 -2.36
C ALA A 128 -9.40 17.83 -2.57
N ASP A 129 -9.88 17.28 -3.68
CA ASP A 129 -11.29 17.07 -3.95
C ASP A 129 -11.64 15.61 -3.69
N ASN A 130 -12.45 15.36 -2.66
CA ASN A 130 -12.80 14.03 -2.20
C ASN A 130 -14.24 13.70 -2.58
N VAL A 131 -14.46 12.49 -3.09
CA VAL A 131 -15.79 12.00 -3.46
C VAL A 131 -16.02 10.60 -2.91
N LEU A 132 -17.22 10.33 -2.39
CA LEU A 132 -17.67 8.99 -2.03
C LEU A 132 -18.32 8.27 -3.23
N ALA A 133 -18.62 6.99 -3.05
CA ALA A 133 -19.05 6.09 -4.13
C ALA A 133 -20.26 6.59 -4.94
N PHE A 134 -21.16 7.34 -4.33
CA PHE A 134 -22.42 7.80 -4.93
C PHE A 134 -22.51 9.33 -5.06
N GLU A 135 -21.42 10.04 -4.83
CA GLU A 135 -21.29 11.48 -5.07
C GLU A 135 -20.90 11.76 -6.52
N ASN A 136 -21.11 12.98 -6.99
CA ASN A 136 -20.72 13.41 -8.34
C ASN A 136 -19.21 13.73 -8.38
N GLY A 137 -18.45 12.99 -9.18
CA GLY A 137 -17.03 13.23 -9.44
C GLY A 137 -16.81 14.06 -10.70
N GLY A 138 -15.90 15.05 -10.63
CA GLY A 138 -15.51 15.87 -11.77
C GLY A 138 -14.37 15.30 -12.61
N TYR A 139 -13.84 14.13 -12.26
CA TYR A 139 -12.61 13.57 -12.84
C TYR A 139 -12.67 12.05 -13.09
N ASN A 140 -13.68 11.35 -12.58
CA ASN A 140 -13.95 9.92 -12.84
C ASN A 140 -15.36 9.55 -12.35
N MET A 141 -15.88 8.37 -12.74
CA MET A 141 -16.95 7.71 -12.02
C MET A 141 -16.37 7.21 -10.67
N PRO A 142 -16.84 7.69 -9.51
CA PRO A 142 -16.25 7.32 -8.22
C PRO A 142 -16.21 5.81 -8.01
N ASN A 143 -15.16 5.30 -7.40
CA ASN A 143 -15.01 3.88 -7.06
C ASN A 143 -15.85 3.50 -5.83
N MET A 144 -15.91 2.22 -5.48
CA MET A 144 -16.73 1.69 -4.37
C MET A 144 -16.33 2.25 -2.98
N ALA A 145 -15.04 2.53 -2.78
CA ALA A 145 -14.51 3.22 -1.60
C ALA A 145 -14.25 4.71 -1.85
N GLY A 146 -14.89 5.28 -2.88
CA GLY A 146 -14.68 6.68 -3.24
C GLY A 146 -13.35 6.97 -3.94
N GLY A 147 -12.96 8.23 -3.92
CA GLY A 147 -11.71 8.69 -4.50
C GLY A 147 -11.31 10.08 -4.01
N VAL A 148 -10.08 10.45 -4.35
CA VAL A 148 -9.50 11.76 -4.07
C VAL A 148 -8.79 12.27 -5.30
N ASN A 149 -8.86 13.58 -5.56
CA ASN A 149 -8.08 14.26 -6.59
C ASN A 149 -7.26 15.38 -5.95
N TYR A 150 -5.95 15.24 -5.97
CA TYR A 150 -5.03 16.28 -5.48
C TYR A 150 -4.76 17.30 -6.58
N ASP A 151 -4.79 18.58 -6.21
CA ASP A 151 -4.43 19.68 -7.11
C ASP A 151 -2.96 20.07 -6.95
N PHE A 152 -2.15 19.75 -7.95
CA PHE A 152 -0.72 20.04 -8.02
C PHE A 152 -0.39 21.26 -8.90
N ARG A 153 -1.39 22.09 -9.25
CA ARG A 153 -1.16 23.35 -9.97
C ARG A 153 -0.47 24.36 -9.08
N ALA A 154 0.52 25.06 -9.64
CA ALA A 154 1.33 25.99 -8.84
C ALA A 154 0.52 27.18 -8.30
N ALA A 155 -0.49 27.67 -9.03
CA ALA A 155 -1.35 28.77 -8.61
C ALA A 155 -2.30 28.41 -7.46
N SER A 156 -2.49 27.12 -7.17
CA SER A 156 -3.34 26.66 -6.05
C SER A 156 -2.70 26.85 -4.68
N PHE A 157 -1.43 27.26 -4.62
CA PHE A 157 -0.70 27.44 -3.37
C PHE A 157 -0.56 28.91 -3.01
N ALA A 158 -0.83 29.25 -1.75
CA ALA A 158 -0.69 30.62 -1.24
C ALA A 158 0.77 31.09 -1.28
N ALA A 159 0.99 32.35 -1.68
CA ALA A 159 2.29 32.96 -1.74
C ALA A 159 3.02 33.01 -0.38
N GLY A 160 4.33 32.93 -0.42
CA GLY A 160 5.20 33.08 0.73
C GLY A 160 6.18 31.95 0.95
N HIS A 161 6.98 32.11 2.00
CA HIS A 161 7.94 31.12 2.47
C HIS A 161 7.38 30.42 3.70
N ARG A 162 7.61 29.12 3.79
CA ARG A 162 7.26 28.34 4.98
C ARG A 162 8.39 27.38 5.32
N VAL A 163 8.83 27.44 6.57
CA VAL A 163 9.76 26.48 7.17
C VAL A 163 9.02 25.73 8.25
N SER A 164 9.19 24.41 8.28
CA SER A 164 8.65 23.55 9.34
C SER A 164 9.74 22.59 9.79
N LEU A 165 9.96 22.52 11.10
CA LEU A 165 10.85 21.57 11.73
C LEU A 165 10.04 20.68 12.65
N GLY A 166 10.30 19.37 12.61
CA GLY A 166 9.59 18.39 13.43
C GLY A 166 10.52 17.33 13.94
N ALA A 167 10.19 16.78 15.09
CA ALA A 167 10.83 15.60 15.65
C ALA A 167 9.76 14.55 15.94
N ALA A 168 10.11 13.27 15.73
CA ALA A 168 9.21 12.15 15.96
C ALA A 168 9.98 10.95 16.52
N ASN A 169 9.31 10.11 17.28
CA ASN A 169 9.84 8.84 17.78
C ASN A 169 9.29 7.65 16.98
N ARG A 170 9.20 7.82 15.66
CA ARG A 170 8.71 6.77 14.74
C ARG A 170 9.85 6.29 13.83
N ASN A 171 9.60 6.21 12.53
CA ASN A 171 10.59 5.72 11.56
C ASN A 171 11.70 6.74 11.33
N TYR A 172 11.39 8.04 11.37
CA TYR A 172 12.39 9.11 11.36
C TYR A 172 12.40 9.88 12.68
N THR A 173 13.54 10.46 13.00
CA THR A 173 13.72 11.28 14.20
C THR A 173 13.53 12.76 13.91
N LEU A 174 14.04 13.23 12.78
CA LEU A 174 13.98 14.64 12.39
C LEU A 174 13.35 14.82 11.01
N ARG A 175 12.59 15.89 10.86
CA ARG A 175 12.00 16.34 9.60
C ARG A 175 12.21 17.84 9.45
N GLY A 176 12.77 18.24 8.31
CA GLY A 176 12.81 19.63 7.87
C GLY A 176 11.99 19.80 6.59
N VAL A 177 11.15 20.80 6.53
CA VAL A 177 10.34 21.14 5.34
C VAL A 177 10.55 22.61 5.00
N TYR A 178 10.85 22.87 3.74
CA TYR A 178 10.83 24.21 3.17
C TYR A 178 9.89 24.27 1.98
N THR A 179 8.98 25.24 1.98
CA THR A 179 8.08 25.49 0.87
C THR A 179 8.15 26.96 0.48
N TYR A 180 8.25 27.20 -0.81
CA TYR A 180 8.16 28.52 -1.42
C TYR A 180 7.07 28.52 -2.48
N SER A 181 6.24 29.56 -2.51
CA SER A 181 5.28 29.80 -3.58
C SER A 181 5.22 31.29 -3.88
N THR A 182 5.17 31.63 -5.15
CA THR A 182 4.92 33.02 -5.59
C THR A 182 3.44 33.39 -5.45
N GLY A 183 2.55 32.37 -5.33
CA GLY A 183 1.15 32.56 -5.66
C GLY A 183 0.97 32.92 -7.13
N LEU A 184 -0.26 33.28 -7.53
CA LEU A 184 -0.52 33.79 -8.87
C LEU A 184 -0.04 35.27 -8.97
N MET A 185 0.98 35.47 -9.79
CA MET A 185 1.52 36.83 -10.05
C MET A 185 0.65 37.58 -11.06
N PRO A 186 0.69 38.95 -11.06
CA PRO A 186 -0.06 39.77 -12.03
C PRO A 186 0.29 39.44 -13.50
N SER A 187 1.51 38.95 -13.73
CA SER A 187 1.94 38.44 -15.04
C SER A 187 1.29 37.11 -15.48
N GLY A 188 0.45 36.51 -14.63
CA GLY A 188 -0.19 35.22 -14.86
C GLY A 188 0.70 34.00 -14.63
N TRP A 189 1.91 34.19 -14.10
CA TRP A 189 2.79 33.07 -13.70
C TRP A 189 2.58 32.70 -12.23
N ALA A 190 2.76 31.44 -11.92
CA ALA A 190 2.90 30.93 -10.56
C ALA A 190 4.02 29.89 -10.52
N VAL A 191 4.82 29.91 -9.46
CA VAL A 191 5.88 28.93 -9.19
C VAL A 191 5.77 28.47 -7.75
N THR A 192 5.79 27.17 -7.54
CA THR A 192 5.77 26.56 -6.20
C THR A 192 6.84 25.49 -6.11
N ALA A 193 7.66 25.55 -5.06
CA ALA A 193 8.69 24.56 -4.77
C ALA A 193 8.55 24.06 -3.33
N ASN A 194 8.76 22.77 -3.11
CA ASN A 194 8.83 22.17 -1.79
C ASN A 194 10.04 21.24 -1.70
N LEU A 195 10.72 21.28 -0.56
CA LEU A 195 11.79 20.38 -0.22
C LEU A 195 11.55 19.85 1.20
N THR A 196 11.52 18.54 1.36
CA THR A 196 11.33 17.89 2.66
C THR A 196 12.45 16.86 2.86
N TYR A 197 13.16 16.96 3.99
CA TYR A 197 14.13 15.97 4.39
C TYR A 197 13.70 15.30 5.69
N ARG A 198 13.69 13.95 5.70
CA ARG A 198 13.36 13.12 6.86
C ARG A 198 14.53 12.20 7.14
N TRP A 199 14.96 12.16 8.40
CA TRP A 199 16.18 11.46 8.74
C TRP A 199 16.08 10.77 10.10
N ALA A 200 16.63 9.55 10.19
CA ALA A 200 16.99 8.85 11.41
C ALA A 200 18.20 7.95 11.16
N ASN A 201 19.28 8.18 11.86
CA ASN A 201 20.41 7.24 11.88
C ASN A 201 20.06 5.98 12.69
N ARG A 202 19.18 6.14 13.67
CA ARG A 202 18.59 5.08 14.47
C ARG A 202 17.11 5.39 14.64
N GLY A 203 16.26 4.53 14.05
CA GLY A 203 14.83 4.60 14.23
C GLY A 203 14.40 4.19 15.64
N TYR A 204 13.10 4.29 15.93
CA TYR A 204 12.52 3.87 17.20
C TYR A 204 12.76 2.37 17.46
N VAL A 205 12.60 1.54 16.43
CA VAL A 205 12.95 0.11 16.47
C VAL A 205 14.44 -0.04 16.18
N GLU A 206 15.12 -0.81 17.02
CA GLU A 206 16.55 -1.02 16.88
C GLU A 206 16.95 -1.68 15.56
N GLY A 207 18.08 -1.29 15.01
CA GLY A 207 18.59 -1.76 13.72
C GLY A 207 17.91 -1.12 12.52
N THR A 208 16.97 -0.18 12.73
CA THR A 208 16.35 0.58 11.64
C THR A 208 17.01 1.94 11.46
N PHE A 209 17.02 2.42 10.22
CA PHE A 209 17.41 3.77 9.83
C PHE A 209 16.46 4.30 8.74
N TYR A 210 16.47 5.60 8.52
CA TYR A 210 15.61 6.26 7.56
C TYR A 210 16.28 7.48 6.95
N ASN A 211 16.29 7.57 5.63
CA ASN A 211 16.84 8.69 4.88
C ASN A 211 15.96 8.94 3.65
N ALA A 212 15.25 10.07 3.63
CA ALA A 212 14.36 10.42 2.51
C ALA A 212 14.39 11.91 2.23
N LEU A 213 14.63 12.24 0.96
CA LEU A 213 14.52 13.57 0.41
C LEU A 213 13.31 13.63 -0.51
N SER A 214 12.36 14.51 -0.22
CA SER A 214 11.20 14.71 -1.10
C SER A 214 11.28 16.08 -1.74
N TYR A 215 11.04 16.17 -3.02
CA TYR A 215 11.02 17.43 -3.76
C TYR A 215 9.76 17.58 -4.59
N PHE A 216 9.33 18.82 -4.79
CA PHE A 216 8.27 19.21 -5.69
C PHE A 216 8.65 20.54 -6.36
N LEU A 217 8.40 20.65 -7.65
CA LEU A 217 8.49 21.89 -8.41
C LEU A 217 7.29 21.98 -9.33
N GLY A 218 6.49 23.02 -9.15
CA GLY A 218 5.36 23.36 -10.00
C GLY A 218 5.55 24.71 -10.66
N VAL A 219 5.23 24.82 -11.94
CA VAL A 219 5.20 26.07 -12.69
C VAL A 219 3.90 26.13 -13.48
N GLU A 220 3.22 27.26 -13.42
CA GLU A 220 1.94 27.46 -14.10
C GLU A 220 1.90 28.82 -14.79
N LYS A 221 1.30 28.86 -15.97
CA LYS A 221 1.02 30.08 -16.70
C LYS A 221 -0.47 30.15 -17.05
N ILE A 222 -1.14 31.18 -16.56
CA ILE A 222 -2.52 31.52 -16.93
C ILE A 222 -2.48 32.63 -17.98
N PHE A 223 -3.19 32.42 -19.10
CA PHE A 223 -3.28 33.39 -20.19
C PHE A 223 -4.65 33.31 -20.87
N GLY A 224 -5.40 34.41 -20.81
CA GLY A 224 -6.79 34.41 -21.28
C GLY A 224 -7.62 33.32 -20.61
N ASN A 225 -8.25 32.48 -21.42
CA ASN A 225 -9.09 31.36 -20.97
C ASN A 225 -8.32 30.06 -20.79
N HIS A 226 -7.00 30.10 -20.84
CA HIS A 226 -6.15 28.92 -20.75
C HIS A 226 -5.23 28.97 -19.51
N SER A 227 -4.96 27.82 -18.94
CA SER A 227 -3.85 27.61 -18.02
C SER A 227 -3.03 26.41 -18.47
N LEU A 228 -1.72 26.54 -18.42
CA LEU A 228 -0.77 25.45 -18.65
C LEU A 228 0.07 25.29 -17.39
N SER A 229 -0.02 24.13 -16.74
CA SER A 229 0.68 23.80 -15.51
C SER A 229 1.58 22.59 -15.72
N PHE A 230 2.83 22.71 -15.31
CA PHE A 230 3.79 21.61 -15.25
C PHE A 230 4.17 21.40 -13.77
N ALA A 231 4.13 20.17 -13.32
CA ALA A 231 4.65 19.80 -12.01
C ALA A 231 5.54 18.55 -12.11
N THR A 232 6.64 18.54 -11.36
CA THR A 232 7.50 17.37 -11.19
C THR A 232 7.82 17.17 -9.71
N TRP A 233 7.88 15.91 -9.31
CA TRP A 233 8.18 15.53 -7.91
C TRP A 233 8.81 14.17 -7.81
N GLY A 234 9.37 13.89 -6.65
CA GLY A 234 9.92 12.59 -6.31
C GLY A 234 10.31 12.51 -4.85
N ASN A 235 10.52 11.29 -4.39
CA ASN A 235 10.84 11.01 -3.00
C ASN A 235 11.89 9.89 -2.90
N PRO A 236 13.17 10.15 -3.32
CA PRO A 236 14.22 9.17 -3.11
C PRO A 236 14.33 8.83 -1.63
N THR A 237 14.16 7.56 -1.32
CA THR A 237 14.12 7.02 0.03
C THR A 237 15.04 5.82 0.14
N GLU A 238 15.89 5.80 1.16
CA GLU A 238 16.61 4.64 1.61
C GLU A 238 16.27 4.39 3.07
N ARG A 239 15.84 3.20 3.37
CA ARG A 239 15.45 2.84 4.73
C ARG A 239 15.66 1.37 5.00
N SER A 240 15.91 1.03 6.24
CA SER A 240 15.85 -0.36 6.69
C SER A 240 14.48 -0.67 7.28
N THR A 241 14.20 -1.95 7.35
CA THR A 241 12.88 -2.42 7.77
C THR A 241 12.93 -3.18 9.08
N GLN A 242 11.76 -3.31 9.67
CA GLN A 242 11.49 -4.10 10.85
C GLN A 242 10.74 -5.36 10.43
N GLY A 243 11.17 -6.54 10.92
CA GLY A 243 10.44 -7.80 10.79
C GLY A 243 9.49 -8.03 11.95
N ALA A 244 8.34 -8.60 11.65
CA ALA A 244 7.54 -9.26 12.69
C ALA A 244 8.25 -10.57 13.11
N SER A 245 8.08 -10.94 14.36
CA SER A 245 8.60 -12.19 14.93
C SER A 245 7.49 -12.92 15.69
N THR A 246 7.80 -14.07 16.27
CA THR A 246 6.85 -14.82 17.08
C THR A 246 6.67 -14.20 18.47
N ASP A 247 5.55 -14.46 19.12
CA ASP A 247 5.30 -14.03 20.51
C ASP A 247 6.35 -14.57 21.46
N GLU A 248 6.84 -15.80 21.22
CA GLU A 248 7.94 -16.41 21.96
C GLU A 248 9.23 -15.58 21.89
N ALA A 249 9.59 -15.12 20.68
CA ALA A 249 10.76 -14.27 20.47
C ALA A 249 10.62 -12.91 21.16
N TYR A 250 9.44 -12.27 21.08
CA TYR A 250 9.16 -11.03 21.81
C TYR A 250 9.26 -11.21 23.32
N TRP A 251 8.72 -12.32 23.84
CA TRP A 251 8.79 -12.65 25.27
C TRP A 251 10.24 -12.88 25.73
N MET A 252 11.02 -13.69 25.03
CA MET A 252 12.42 -13.95 25.37
C MET A 252 13.32 -12.72 25.20
N ALA A 253 13.04 -11.87 24.23
CA ALA A 253 13.74 -10.60 24.06
C ALA A 253 13.34 -9.56 25.10
N ASN A 254 12.27 -9.81 25.86
CA ASN A 254 11.62 -8.87 26.78
C ASN A 254 11.32 -7.52 26.09
N SER A 255 10.85 -7.56 24.85
CA SER A 255 10.60 -6.37 24.05
C SER A 255 9.65 -6.65 22.89
N ASN A 256 8.54 -5.91 22.79
CA ASN A 256 7.64 -5.92 21.64
C ASN A 256 8.22 -5.19 20.41
N PHE A 257 9.44 -4.66 20.50
CA PHE A 257 10.18 -4.00 19.44
C PHE A 257 11.39 -4.81 18.98
N TYR A 258 11.42 -6.11 19.28
CA TYR A 258 12.42 -7.00 18.74
C TYR A 258 12.35 -6.99 17.22
N ASN A 259 13.50 -6.89 16.56
CA ASN A 259 13.62 -6.88 15.10
C ASN A 259 14.69 -7.91 14.70
N PRO A 260 14.32 -8.99 13.99
CA PRO A 260 15.26 -10.05 13.59
C PRO A 260 16.10 -9.71 12.37
N TYR A 261 15.82 -8.61 11.65
CA TYR A 261 16.43 -8.32 10.35
C TYR A 261 17.80 -7.67 10.41
N TRP A 262 18.31 -7.37 11.58
CA TRP A 262 19.61 -6.75 11.73
C TRP A 262 20.56 -7.59 12.60
N GLY A 263 21.85 -7.31 12.48
CA GLY A 263 22.85 -7.95 13.28
C GLY A 263 24.18 -7.18 13.30
N TYR A 264 25.25 -7.89 13.61
CA TYR A 264 26.58 -7.29 13.71
C TYR A 264 27.51 -7.81 12.62
N GLN A 265 28.25 -6.86 12.03
CA GLN A 265 29.39 -7.08 11.15
C GLN A 265 30.54 -6.18 11.60
N ASP A 266 31.70 -6.73 11.93
CA ASP A 266 32.85 -6.00 12.46
C ASP A 266 32.48 -5.05 13.62
N GLY A 267 31.60 -5.52 14.50
CA GLY A 267 31.06 -4.75 15.64
C GLY A 267 30.07 -3.65 15.28
N LYS A 268 29.79 -3.42 13.99
CA LYS A 268 28.81 -2.42 13.51
C LYS A 268 27.47 -3.06 13.23
N LYS A 269 26.40 -2.28 13.40
CA LYS A 269 25.05 -2.74 13.06
C LYS A 269 24.85 -2.74 11.55
N ARG A 270 24.33 -3.85 11.03
CA ARG A 270 23.93 -4.02 9.64
C ARG A 270 22.48 -4.56 9.62
N ASN A 271 21.62 -3.97 8.81
CA ASN A 271 20.28 -4.53 8.55
C ASN A 271 20.32 -5.29 7.22
N SER A 272 19.74 -6.49 7.19
CA SER A 272 19.70 -7.35 6.00
C SER A 272 18.62 -6.93 5.02
N ARG A 273 17.65 -6.12 5.50
CA ARG A 273 16.48 -5.71 4.73
C ARG A 273 16.45 -4.20 4.58
N VAL A 274 16.98 -3.73 3.46
CA VAL A 274 17.05 -2.32 3.07
C VAL A 274 16.18 -2.10 1.85
N VAL A 275 15.33 -1.07 1.91
CA VAL A 275 14.47 -0.64 0.82
C VAL A 275 15.03 0.66 0.23
N ASN A 276 15.21 0.65 -1.09
CA ASN A 276 15.44 1.85 -1.88
C ASN A 276 14.21 2.06 -2.76
N ASP A 277 13.55 3.20 -2.64
CA ASP A 277 12.36 3.55 -3.40
C ASP A 277 12.52 4.95 -3.97
N TYR A 278 12.44 5.08 -5.29
CA TYR A 278 12.47 6.36 -5.97
C TYR A 278 11.60 6.32 -7.23
N ALA A 279 10.60 7.20 -7.28
CA ALA A 279 9.68 7.30 -8.39
C ALA A 279 9.58 8.77 -8.86
N PRO A 280 10.55 9.26 -9.67
CA PRO A 280 10.41 10.55 -10.32
C PRO A 280 9.17 10.57 -11.20
N ALA A 281 8.37 11.62 -11.04
CA ALA A 281 7.10 11.80 -11.72
C ALA A 281 6.96 13.22 -12.27
N ALA A 282 6.28 13.35 -13.38
CA ALA A 282 5.95 14.63 -13.99
C ALA A 282 4.54 14.62 -14.56
N ILE A 283 3.86 15.74 -14.47
CA ILE A 283 2.54 15.96 -15.06
C ILE A 283 2.47 17.31 -15.74
N LEU A 284 1.92 17.31 -16.97
CA LEU A 284 1.59 18.50 -17.72
C LEU A 284 0.07 18.58 -17.80
N THR A 285 -0.52 19.67 -17.33
CA THR A 285 -1.96 19.88 -17.29
C THR A 285 -2.31 21.13 -18.09
N TRP A 286 -3.24 21.00 -19.02
CA TRP A 286 -3.83 22.10 -19.74
C TRP A 286 -5.30 22.22 -19.36
N ASP A 287 -5.66 23.37 -18.79
CA ASP A 287 -7.02 23.77 -18.50
C ASP A 287 -7.47 24.80 -19.55
N TRP A 288 -8.64 24.55 -20.13
CA TRP A 288 -9.27 25.46 -21.08
C TRP A 288 -10.70 25.79 -20.63
N LYS A 289 -10.92 27.04 -20.24
CA LYS A 289 -12.24 27.59 -19.96
C LYS A 289 -12.88 28.00 -21.29
N ILE A 290 -13.66 27.10 -21.88
CA ILE A 290 -14.30 27.29 -23.21
C ILE A 290 -15.35 28.38 -23.10
N THR A 291 -16.21 28.29 -22.08
CA THR A 291 -17.18 29.30 -21.66
C THR A 291 -17.17 29.39 -20.13
N ASP A 292 -18.01 30.26 -19.54
CA ASP A 292 -18.16 30.30 -18.08
C ASP A 292 -18.70 28.97 -17.50
N ASP A 293 -19.49 28.24 -18.30
CA ASP A 293 -20.14 27.00 -17.94
C ASP A 293 -19.39 25.73 -18.39
N MET A 294 -18.31 25.89 -19.17
CA MET A 294 -17.60 24.73 -19.77
C MET A 294 -16.10 24.83 -19.57
N LYS A 295 -15.54 23.83 -18.91
CA LYS A 295 -14.09 23.70 -18.68
C LYS A 295 -13.60 22.33 -19.15
N LEU A 296 -12.59 22.34 -20.02
CA LEU A 296 -11.81 21.15 -20.38
C LEU A 296 -10.52 21.11 -19.59
N THR A 297 -10.22 19.97 -18.97
CA THR A 297 -8.93 19.69 -18.31
C THR A 297 -8.29 18.50 -18.98
N THR A 298 -7.11 18.67 -19.57
CA THR A 298 -6.33 17.59 -20.18
C THR A 298 -4.97 17.48 -19.51
N SER A 299 -4.61 16.30 -19.05
CA SER A 299 -3.35 16.05 -18.35
C SER A 299 -2.61 14.86 -18.94
N VAL A 300 -1.29 15.02 -19.10
CA VAL A 300 -0.35 13.96 -19.50
C VAL A 300 0.59 13.70 -18.33
N PHE A 301 0.75 12.47 -17.98
CA PHE A 301 1.54 12.04 -16.82
C PHE A 301 2.57 10.98 -17.23
N GLY A 302 3.77 11.10 -16.67
CA GLY A 302 4.82 10.10 -16.76
C GLY A 302 5.50 9.85 -15.43
N LYS A 303 5.79 8.58 -15.15
CA LYS A 303 6.51 8.15 -13.94
C LYS A 303 7.44 6.99 -14.28
N TYR A 304 8.67 7.05 -13.74
CA TYR A 304 9.57 5.90 -13.72
C TYR A 304 9.84 5.51 -12.27
N SER A 305 9.32 4.38 -11.84
CA SER A 305 9.48 3.87 -10.48
C SER A 305 10.65 2.89 -10.44
N MET A 306 11.55 3.08 -9.49
CA MET A 306 12.66 2.17 -9.16
C MET A 306 12.47 1.72 -7.71
N TYR A 307 12.17 0.45 -7.52
CA TYR A 307 11.97 -0.11 -6.19
C TYR A 307 12.86 -1.33 -6.00
N LYS A 308 13.67 -1.29 -4.95
CA LYS A 308 14.55 -2.38 -4.56
C LYS A 308 14.38 -2.70 -3.08
N SER A 309 14.25 -3.99 -2.75
CA SER A 309 14.19 -4.49 -1.36
C SER A 309 15.16 -5.65 -1.19
N THR A 310 16.13 -5.51 -0.28
CA THR A 310 17.12 -6.55 0.01
C THR A 310 16.59 -7.59 0.98
N LYS A 311 17.18 -8.78 0.96
CA LYS A 311 16.88 -9.88 1.88
C LYS A 311 18.11 -10.77 2.05
N LEU A 312 18.44 -11.13 3.31
CA LEU A 312 19.38 -12.22 3.57
C LEU A 312 18.75 -13.54 3.12
N ASN A 313 19.48 -14.30 2.33
CA ASN A 313 19.08 -15.62 1.87
C ASN A 313 20.21 -16.64 2.08
N TYR A 314 19.90 -17.90 1.90
CA TYR A 314 20.81 -19.02 2.12
C TYR A 314 20.62 -20.09 1.04
N ASN A 315 21.65 -20.89 0.85
CA ASN A 315 21.73 -21.89 -0.20
C ASN A 315 22.29 -23.19 0.36
N ASN A 316 21.47 -24.24 0.37
CA ASN A 316 21.82 -25.59 0.83
C ASN A 316 22.53 -25.60 2.21
N THR A 317 22.03 -24.80 3.14
CA THR A 317 22.52 -24.65 4.51
C THR A 317 21.40 -24.23 5.45
N ASP A 318 21.67 -24.12 6.73
CA ASP A 318 20.70 -23.73 7.74
C ASP A 318 20.23 -22.27 7.57
N ASN A 319 18.97 -22.01 7.92
CA ASN A 319 18.40 -20.69 7.91
C ASN A 319 19.13 -19.78 8.92
N PRO A 320 19.73 -18.65 8.47
CA PRO A 320 20.52 -17.77 9.34
C PRO A 320 19.68 -16.83 10.22
N GLN A 321 18.36 -16.86 10.12
CA GLN A 321 17.50 -15.99 10.92
C GLN A 321 17.46 -16.46 12.37
N PRO A 322 17.78 -15.59 13.35
CA PRO A 322 17.86 -15.99 14.75
C PRO A 322 16.51 -16.37 15.38
N ASP A 323 15.41 -15.92 14.79
CA ASP A 323 14.04 -16.23 15.21
C ASP A 323 13.37 -17.29 14.32
N TYR A 324 14.15 -18.04 13.57
CA TYR A 324 13.63 -19.14 12.76
C TYR A 324 13.02 -20.22 13.66
N TRP A 325 11.77 -20.60 13.40
CA TRP A 325 10.97 -21.43 14.31
C TRP A 325 11.65 -22.77 14.69
N LYS A 326 12.41 -23.38 13.78
CA LYS A 326 13.11 -24.65 14.07
C LYS A 326 14.24 -24.56 15.08
N VAL A 327 14.77 -23.34 15.32
CA VAL A 327 15.82 -23.10 16.35
C VAL A 327 15.28 -22.46 17.61
N MET A 328 13.98 -22.15 17.66
CA MET A 328 13.32 -21.61 18.82
C MET A 328 13.08 -22.70 19.90
N PRO A 329 13.07 -22.34 21.18
CA PRO A 329 12.84 -23.31 22.27
C PRO A 329 11.59 -24.18 22.06
N SER A 330 10.47 -23.60 21.65
CA SER A 330 9.21 -24.33 21.41
C SER A 330 9.31 -25.44 20.36
N SER A 331 10.28 -25.39 19.45
CA SER A 331 10.51 -26.46 18.48
C SER A 331 11.09 -27.73 19.09
N TYR A 332 11.81 -27.60 20.21
CA TYR A 332 12.41 -28.71 20.92
C TYR A 332 11.50 -29.31 22.00
N TYR A 333 10.80 -28.43 22.73
CA TYR A 333 9.91 -28.82 23.82
C TYR A 333 8.82 -27.77 23.97
N ASP A 334 7.59 -28.17 23.70
CA ASP A 334 6.44 -27.28 23.87
C ASP A 334 5.99 -27.31 25.35
N VAL A 335 6.28 -26.27 26.08
CA VAL A 335 5.87 -26.11 27.47
C VAL A 335 4.39 -25.82 27.65
N PHE A 336 3.70 -25.44 26.53
CA PHE A 336 2.29 -25.05 26.55
C PHE A 336 1.36 -26.18 26.07
N ASP A 337 1.87 -27.14 25.29
CA ASP A 337 1.10 -28.30 24.83
C ASP A 337 1.48 -29.58 25.60
N GLU A 338 0.70 -29.91 26.60
CA GLU A 338 0.88 -31.10 27.41
C GLU A 338 0.55 -32.40 26.66
N SER A 339 -0.15 -32.35 25.54
CA SER A 339 -0.58 -33.54 24.81
C SER A 339 0.53 -34.15 23.93
N ASN A 340 1.63 -33.44 23.67
CA ASN A 340 2.72 -33.89 22.83
C ASN A 340 3.79 -34.67 23.64
N GLU A 341 3.51 -35.93 23.97
CA GLU A 341 4.41 -36.80 24.72
C GLU A 341 5.76 -37.04 24.05
N ALA A 342 5.82 -37.01 22.70
CA ALA A 342 7.03 -37.33 21.93
C ALA A 342 8.17 -36.32 22.19
N ASN A 343 7.85 -35.09 22.55
CA ASN A 343 8.81 -34.01 22.78
C ASN A 343 9.11 -33.79 24.29
N ARG A 344 8.64 -34.69 25.18
CA ARG A 344 8.83 -34.56 26.64
C ARG A 344 9.99 -35.42 27.21
N THR A 345 11.10 -35.46 26.51
CA THR A 345 12.31 -36.12 26.96
C THR A 345 13.23 -35.16 27.72
N LEU A 346 14.10 -35.68 28.59
CA LEU A 346 15.15 -34.88 29.23
C LEU A 346 16.09 -34.21 28.24
N GLN A 347 16.35 -34.85 27.07
CA GLN A 347 17.15 -34.27 26.00
C GLN A 347 16.43 -33.11 25.36
N ALA A 348 15.14 -33.24 25.07
CA ALA A 348 14.31 -32.16 24.50
C ALA A 348 14.26 -30.96 25.44
N LEU A 349 14.10 -31.19 26.75
CA LEU A 349 14.16 -30.14 27.76
C LEU A 349 15.54 -29.48 27.84
N GLY A 350 16.62 -30.26 27.71
CA GLY A 350 17.99 -29.77 27.62
C GLY A 350 18.22 -28.86 26.43
N ASN A 351 17.71 -29.27 25.25
CA ASN A 351 17.77 -28.48 24.00
C ASN A 351 16.96 -27.19 24.15
N TRP A 352 15.74 -27.26 24.70
CA TRP A 352 14.91 -26.09 25.03
C TRP A 352 15.65 -25.11 25.91
N THR A 353 16.26 -25.60 27.02
CA THR A 353 17.00 -24.77 27.99
C THR A 353 18.18 -24.08 27.30
N THR A 354 18.89 -24.80 26.44
CA THR A 354 20.03 -24.27 25.68
C THR A 354 19.57 -23.17 24.71
N ALA A 355 18.55 -23.43 23.89
CA ALA A 355 17.98 -22.46 22.94
C ALA A 355 17.45 -21.21 23.67
N TYR A 356 16.72 -21.41 24.78
CA TYR A 356 16.23 -20.31 25.60
C TYR A 356 17.38 -19.47 26.17
N SER A 357 18.40 -20.08 26.73
CA SER A 357 19.55 -19.40 27.33
C SER A 357 20.35 -18.65 26.28
N MET A 358 20.51 -19.21 25.07
CA MET A 358 21.19 -18.53 23.97
C MET A 358 20.43 -17.31 23.50
N PHE A 359 19.14 -17.43 23.23
CA PHE A 359 18.33 -16.33 22.72
C PHE A 359 18.13 -15.22 23.76
N SER A 360 17.79 -15.58 25.01
CA SER A 360 17.53 -14.62 26.08
C SER A 360 18.80 -14.04 26.71
N GLY A 361 19.92 -14.80 26.71
CA GLY A 361 21.14 -14.48 27.41
C GLY A 361 21.88 -13.24 26.96
N SER A 362 21.89 -12.95 25.65
CA SER A 362 22.49 -11.72 25.15
C SER A 362 21.80 -11.19 23.91
N LYS A 363 21.86 -9.86 23.72
CA LYS A 363 21.35 -9.23 22.51
C LYS A 363 22.10 -9.70 21.26
N ALA A 364 23.39 -9.95 21.32
CA ALA A 364 24.17 -10.40 20.18
C ALA A 364 23.71 -11.77 19.68
N ASN A 365 23.37 -12.67 20.60
CA ASN A 365 22.96 -14.04 20.26
C ASN A 365 21.60 -14.10 19.54
N ARG A 366 20.70 -13.13 19.78
CA ARG A 366 19.39 -13.08 19.13
C ARG A 366 19.37 -12.18 17.89
N GLN A 367 20.53 -11.80 17.36
CA GLN A 367 20.68 -11.01 16.15
C GLN A 367 21.52 -11.76 15.12
N ILE A 368 21.43 -11.36 13.85
CA ILE A 368 22.23 -11.97 12.77
C ILE A 368 23.71 -11.76 13.04
N ASN A 369 24.49 -12.83 13.00
CA ASN A 369 25.94 -12.79 13.09
C ASN A 369 26.57 -12.78 11.69
N PHE A 370 26.68 -11.60 11.06
CA PHE A 370 27.23 -11.47 9.71
C PHE A 370 28.69 -11.92 9.63
N ASP A 371 29.49 -11.75 10.70
CA ASP A 371 30.89 -12.18 10.70
C ASP A 371 30.99 -13.70 10.57
N GLN A 372 30.09 -14.43 11.24
CA GLN A 372 30.00 -15.90 11.11
C GLN A 372 29.55 -16.33 9.70
N LEU A 373 28.56 -15.62 9.11
CA LEU A 373 28.10 -15.92 7.75
C LEU A 373 29.24 -15.71 6.71
N ILE A 374 30.00 -14.62 6.85
CA ILE A 374 31.16 -14.31 6.00
C ILE A 374 32.24 -15.37 6.20
N TYR A 375 32.51 -15.78 7.44
CA TYR A 375 33.50 -16.83 7.71
C TYR A 375 33.07 -18.16 7.06
N SER A 376 31.81 -18.58 7.21
CA SER A 376 31.28 -19.80 6.59
C SER A 376 31.42 -19.77 5.05
N ASN A 377 31.11 -18.63 4.42
CA ASN A 377 31.28 -18.46 2.98
C ASN A 377 32.74 -18.55 2.52
N LYS A 378 33.69 -17.97 3.29
CA LYS A 378 35.12 -18.08 2.99
C LYS A 378 35.60 -19.54 3.06
N MET A 379 35.15 -20.29 4.07
CA MET A 379 35.45 -21.71 4.18
C MET A 379 34.85 -22.54 3.03
N ALA A 380 33.62 -22.25 2.64
CA ALA A 380 32.97 -22.85 1.48
C ALA A 380 33.74 -22.57 0.18
N ALA A 381 34.20 -21.33 -0.01
CA ALA A 381 34.97 -20.93 -1.17
C ALA A 381 36.36 -21.61 -1.26
N GLU A 382 37.00 -21.89 -0.12
CA GLU A 382 38.25 -22.67 -0.08
C GLU A 382 38.05 -24.12 -0.55
N ASN A 383 36.81 -24.66 -0.34
CA ASN A 383 36.43 -25.99 -0.79
C ASN A 383 35.78 -25.99 -2.21
N GLY A 384 35.83 -24.86 -2.93
CA GLY A 384 35.27 -24.73 -4.27
C GLY A 384 33.74 -24.77 -4.31
N GLN A 385 33.08 -24.46 -3.21
CA GLN A 385 31.64 -24.42 -3.08
C GLN A 385 31.08 -23.01 -3.32
N ASP A 386 29.83 -22.95 -3.76
CA ASP A 386 29.08 -21.72 -3.92
C ASP A 386 28.75 -21.04 -2.57
N ALA A 387 28.36 -19.76 -2.65
CA ALA A 387 27.91 -18.99 -1.50
C ALA A 387 26.80 -19.74 -0.72
N MET A 388 27.05 -19.98 0.57
CA MET A 388 26.07 -20.53 1.50
C MET A 388 25.05 -19.46 1.92
N TYR A 389 25.53 -18.24 2.12
CA TYR A 389 24.74 -17.07 2.55
C TYR A 389 25.02 -15.88 1.63
N PHE A 390 23.96 -15.11 1.34
CA PHE A 390 24.08 -13.95 0.48
C PHE A 390 22.94 -12.96 0.72
N ILE A 391 23.14 -11.70 0.35
CA ILE A 391 22.09 -10.70 0.29
C ILE A 391 21.63 -10.60 -1.16
N GLN A 392 20.35 -10.84 -1.39
CA GLN A 392 19.68 -10.62 -2.67
C GLN A 392 18.80 -9.38 -2.62
N ALA A 393 18.45 -8.83 -3.77
CA ALA A 393 17.41 -7.82 -3.87
C ALA A 393 16.33 -8.23 -4.88
N LYS A 394 15.09 -7.98 -4.53
CA LYS A 394 13.95 -8.00 -5.46
C LYS A 394 13.71 -6.59 -5.96
N HIS A 395 13.52 -6.46 -7.28
CA HIS A 395 13.23 -5.22 -7.97
C HIS A 395 11.83 -5.24 -8.56
N ASN A 396 11.12 -4.12 -8.42
CA ASN A 396 9.81 -3.86 -9.02
C ASN A 396 9.83 -2.49 -9.66
N ASP A 397 10.52 -2.38 -10.80
CA ASP A 397 10.62 -1.13 -11.53
C ASP A 397 9.43 -0.97 -12.47
N ALA A 398 8.99 0.27 -12.72
CA ALA A 398 7.85 0.48 -13.61
C ALA A 398 7.95 1.80 -14.38
N LEU A 399 7.70 1.75 -15.68
CA LEU A 399 7.44 2.91 -16.51
C LEU A 399 5.93 3.03 -16.75
N THR A 400 5.34 4.12 -16.26
CA THR A 400 3.91 4.42 -16.42
C THR A 400 3.73 5.68 -17.22
N LEU A 401 2.88 5.63 -18.25
CA LEU A 401 2.44 6.80 -19.01
C LEU A 401 0.92 6.84 -19.01
N SER A 402 0.33 8.00 -18.78
CA SER A 402 -1.12 8.18 -18.73
C SER A 402 -1.55 9.51 -19.33
N LEU A 403 -2.72 9.52 -19.93
CA LEU A 403 -3.42 10.70 -20.44
C LEU A 403 -4.84 10.70 -19.87
N SER A 404 -5.28 11.83 -19.37
CA SER A 404 -6.67 12.05 -18.96
C SER A 404 -7.18 13.33 -19.58
N SER A 405 -8.42 13.31 -20.08
CA SER A 405 -9.11 14.51 -20.56
C SER A 405 -10.53 14.50 -20.05
N ALA A 406 -10.91 15.53 -19.30
CA ALA A 406 -12.21 15.66 -18.66
C ALA A 406 -12.87 16.99 -19.02
N MET A 407 -14.14 16.92 -19.43
CA MET A 407 -15.02 18.08 -19.66
C MET A 407 -15.96 18.20 -18.46
N ASN A 408 -15.96 19.38 -17.84
CA ASN A 408 -16.92 19.75 -16.80
C ASN A 408 -17.84 20.83 -17.36
N MET A 409 -19.14 20.59 -17.32
CA MET A 409 -20.14 21.44 -17.95
C MET A 409 -21.33 21.68 -17.01
N THR A 410 -21.67 22.94 -16.79
CA THR A 410 -22.95 23.35 -16.22
C THR A 410 -23.98 23.39 -17.35
N VAL A 411 -24.92 22.42 -17.36
CA VAL A 411 -25.93 22.31 -18.42
C VAL A 411 -27.06 23.32 -18.19
N THR A 412 -27.45 23.46 -16.92
CA THR A 412 -28.38 24.47 -16.42
C THR A 412 -27.93 24.88 -15.01
N ASP A 413 -28.49 25.96 -14.48
CA ASP A 413 -28.23 26.37 -13.08
C ASP A 413 -28.44 25.25 -12.05
N LYS A 414 -29.16 24.19 -12.42
CA LYS A 414 -29.55 23.06 -11.57
C LYS A 414 -28.97 21.72 -12.02
N SER A 415 -28.17 21.70 -13.07
CA SER A 415 -27.63 20.43 -13.56
C SER A 415 -26.22 20.56 -14.11
N LYS A 416 -25.41 19.53 -13.85
CA LYS A 416 -24.01 19.44 -14.27
C LYS A 416 -23.77 18.11 -15.00
N LEU A 417 -22.99 18.16 -16.05
CA LEU A 417 -22.50 17.00 -16.79
C LEU A 417 -20.97 17.03 -16.81
N ASN A 418 -20.37 15.98 -16.27
CA ASN A 418 -18.93 15.77 -16.32
C ASN A 418 -18.68 14.49 -17.12
N PHE A 419 -17.76 14.52 -18.06
CA PHE A 419 -17.38 13.32 -18.81
C PHE A 419 -15.93 13.39 -19.26
N GLY A 420 -15.33 12.25 -19.51
CA GLY A 420 -13.94 12.22 -19.92
C GLY A 420 -13.44 10.85 -20.34
N ILE A 421 -12.19 10.87 -20.76
CA ILE A 421 -11.44 9.68 -21.16
C ILE A 421 -10.18 9.57 -20.31
N MET A 422 -9.74 8.34 -20.06
CA MET A 422 -8.42 8.04 -19.52
C MET A 422 -7.78 6.93 -20.36
N LEU A 423 -6.52 7.12 -20.74
CA LEU A 423 -5.67 6.13 -21.39
C LEU A 423 -4.39 5.98 -20.60
N GLY A 424 -3.89 4.77 -20.46
CA GLY A 424 -2.65 4.52 -19.75
C GLY A 424 -1.96 3.23 -20.18
N THR A 425 -0.64 3.22 -20.04
CA THR A 425 0.19 2.04 -20.25
C THR A 425 1.25 1.94 -19.16
N ASN A 426 1.53 0.73 -18.75
CA ASN A 426 2.54 0.41 -17.76
C ASN A 426 3.40 -0.75 -18.23
N LYS A 427 4.70 -0.61 -18.07
CA LYS A 427 5.65 -1.70 -18.16
C LYS A 427 6.31 -1.87 -16.79
N GLY A 428 5.91 -2.91 -16.05
CA GLY A 428 6.55 -3.31 -14.80
C GLY A 428 7.63 -4.34 -15.05
N SER A 429 8.84 -4.11 -14.54
CA SER A 429 9.98 -5.01 -14.66
C SER A 429 10.29 -5.61 -13.31
N HIS A 430 10.15 -6.93 -13.22
CA HIS A 430 10.31 -7.73 -12.01
C HIS A 430 11.53 -8.63 -12.17
N TYR A 431 12.54 -8.41 -11.33
CA TYR A 431 13.77 -9.21 -11.38
C TYR A 431 14.44 -9.27 -10.01
N GLN A 432 15.40 -10.18 -9.89
CA GLN A 432 16.19 -10.36 -8.68
C GLN A 432 17.67 -10.18 -9.00
N THR A 433 18.41 -9.53 -8.09
CA THR A 433 19.87 -9.34 -8.22
C THR A 433 20.62 -9.88 -6.99
N MET A 434 21.87 -10.26 -7.21
CA MET A 434 22.82 -10.54 -6.15
C MET A 434 23.39 -9.20 -5.63
N GLU A 435 23.12 -8.85 -4.38
CA GLU A 435 23.58 -7.58 -3.80
C GLU A 435 24.92 -7.69 -3.07
N ASP A 436 25.13 -8.80 -2.35
CA ASP A 436 26.36 -9.04 -1.59
C ASP A 436 26.53 -10.56 -1.38
N MET A 437 27.64 -11.07 -1.84
CA MET A 437 27.99 -12.49 -1.72
C MET A 437 28.56 -12.85 -0.34
N LEU A 438 28.63 -11.91 0.60
CA LEU A 438 29.15 -12.09 1.97
C LEU A 438 30.51 -12.81 1.99
N GLY A 439 31.42 -12.42 1.08
CA GLY A 439 32.78 -12.96 1.00
C GLY A 439 32.92 -14.30 0.29
N ALA A 440 31.87 -14.83 -0.33
CA ALA A 440 31.97 -15.99 -1.22
C ALA A 440 32.62 -15.61 -2.56
N LYS A 441 33.11 -16.63 -3.30
CA LYS A 441 33.78 -16.42 -4.60
C LYS A 441 32.93 -16.83 -5.79
N SER A 442 31.94 -17.67 -5.59
CA SER A 442 31.07 -18.22 -6.67
C SER A 442 29.63 -18.35 -6.21
N PHE A 443 28.73 -18.19 -7.15
CA PHE A 443 27.32 -18.55 -7.06
C PHE A 443 26.82 -18.88 -8.47
N HIS A 444 25.93 -19.87 -8.59
CA HIS A 444 25.36 -20.26 -9.88
C HIS A 444 23.85 -20.08 -9.89
N ASN A 445 23.28 -19.72 -11.05
CA ASN A 445 21.87 -19.47 -11.24
C ASN A 445 21.07 -20.77 -11.34
N ILE A 446 20.96 -21.49 -10.24
CA ILE A 446 20.28 -22.77 -10.12
C ILE A 446 19.25 -22.77 -9.01
N ASN A 447 18.20 -23.56 -9.18
CA ASN A 447 17.17 -23.80 -8.17
C ASN A 447 17.65 -24.89 -7.20
N THR A 448 18.32 -24.49 -6.14
CA THR A 448 18.87 -25.40 -5.13
C THR A 448 17.81 -26.16 -4.33
N TYR A 449 16.59 -25.65 -4.24
CA TYR A 449 15.46 -26.39 -3.66
C TYR A 449 15.09 -27.62 -4.49
N ALA A 450 15.28 -27.56 -5.81
CA ALA A 450 15.02 -28.66 -6.71
C ALA A 450 16.11 -29.74 -6.67
N LEU A 451 17.33 -29.42 -6.24
CA LEU A 451 18.45 -30.38 -6.11
C LEU A 451 18.17 -31.54 -5.14
N GLY A 452 17.25 -31.37 -4.19
CA GLY A 452 16.81 -32.47 -3.32
C GLY A 452 15.99 -33.54 -4.05
N THR A 453 15.48 -33.21 -5.24
CA THR A 453 14.64 -34.12 -6.04
C THR A 453 15.28 -34.48 -7.39
N TYR A 454 16.05 -33.58 -7.99
CA TYR A 454 16.64 -33.72 -9.32
C TYR A 454 18.16 -33.58 -9.28
N THR A 455 18.86 -34.11 -10.27
CA THR A 455 20.31 -33.94 -10.42
C THR A 455 20.67 -32.59 -11.02
N MET A 456 21.93 -32.18 -10.88
CA MET A 456 22.42 -30.91 -11.41
C MET A 456 22.25 -30.76 -12.95
N ASP A 457 22.28 -31.87 -13.68
CA ASP A 457 22.15 -31.86 -15.13
C ASP A 457 20.69 -31.80 -15.61
N ASP A 458 19.72 -31.90 -14.68
CA ASP A 458 18.29 -31.84 -15.01
C ASP A 458 17.88 -30.40 -15.33
N ASP A 459 17.14 -30.22 -16.43
CA ASP A 459 16.63 -28.93 -16.86
C ASP A 459 15.86 -28.19 -15.76
N ARG A 460 15.10 -28.93 -14.96
CA ARG A 460 14.24 -28.41 -13.89
C ARG A 460 14.99 -27.71 -12.76
N VAL A 461 16.28 -27.93 -12.66
CA VAL A 461 17.15 -27.25 -11.70
C VAL A 461 17.60 -25.89 -12.23
N GLN A 462 17.49 -25.64 -13.53
CA GLN A 462 17.96 -24.39 -14.14
C GLN A 462 16.91 -23.28 -14.07
N TYR A 463 17.29 -22.13 -13.54
CA TYR A 463 16.45 -20.92 -13.65
C TYR A 463 16.46 -20.34 -15.06
N ASP A 464 17.54 -20.55 -15.82
CA ASP A 464 17.64 -20.13 -17.21
C ASP A 464 18.33 -21.16 -18.09
N LEU A 465 17.57 -21.86 -18.91
CA LEU A 465 18.11 -22.82 -19.90
C LEU A 465 18.89 -22.17 -21.04
N ASN A 466 18.73 -20.85 -21.26
CA ASN A 466 19.53 -20.12 -22.23
C ASN A 466 20.96 -19.84 -21.71
N ASN A 467 21.17 -19.92 -20.40
CA ASN A 467 22.45 -19.75 -19.71
C ASN A 467 22.57 -20.75 -18.55
N ARG A 468 22.74 -22.02 -18.90
CA ARG A 468 22.83 -23.11 -17.92
C ARG A 468 23.99 -22.94 -16.98
N ASN A 469 23.75 -23.19 -15.70
CA ASN A 469 24.75 -23.03 -14.64
C ASN A 469 25.45 -21.64 -14.72
N GLY A 470 24.72 -20.62 -15.15
CA GLY A 470 25.29 -19.29 -15.32
C GLY A 470 25.90 -18.78 -14.02
N ALA A 471 27.16 -18.36 -14.08
CA ALA A 471 27.82 -17.73 -12.94
C ALA A 471 27.16 -16.39 -12.64
N VAL A 472 26.97 -16.08 -11.35
CA VAL A 472 26.33 -14.88 -10.84
C VAL A 472 27.32 -14.14 -9.94
N GLY A 473 27.62 -12.89 -10.30
CA GLY A 473 28.39 -11.95 -9.48
C GLY A 473 27.46 -10.91 -8.82
N GLU A 474 28.06 -10.06 -7.99
CA GLU A 474 27.32 -8.94 -7.38
C GLU A 474 26.81 -7.98 -8.47
N GLY A 475 25.52 -7.64 -8.38
CA GLY A 475 24.80 -6.84 -9.36
C GLY A 475 24.14 -7.64 -10.48
N ASP A 476 24.49 -8.90 -10.68
CA ASP A 476 23.94 -9.74 -11.73
C ASP A 476 22.51 -10.22 -11.38
N LYS A 477 21.72 -10.41 -12.43
CA LYS A 477 20.36 -10.97 -12.32
C LYS A 477 20.40 -12.50 -12.19
N PHE A 478 19.57 -13.03 -11.31
CA PHE A 478 19.39 -14.47 -11.12
C PHE A 478 17.97 -14.82 -10.64
N GLY A 479 17.61 -16.10 -10.69
CA GLY A 479 16.33 -16.61 -10.22
C GLY A 479 15.20 -16.31 -11.20
N PHE A 480 14.83 -15.04 -11.37
CA PHE A 480 13.79 -14.63 -12.32
C PHE A 480 14.04 -13.22 -12.89
N ASP A 481 13.58 -13.02 -14.12
CA ASP A 481 13.53 -11.71 -14.81
C ASP A 481 12.36 -11.74 -15.80
N TYR A 482 11.38 -10.84 -15.61
CA TYR A 482 10.23 -10.71 -16.49
C TYR A 482 9.62 -9.31 -16.45
N ASP A 483 8.92 -8.94 -17.53
CA ASP A 483 8.11 -7.73 -17.59
C ASP A 483 6.62 -8.08 -17.57
N ILE A 484 5.81 -7.23 -16.94
CA ILE A 484 4.34 -7.22 -17.05
C ILE A 484 3.92 -5.94 -17.79
N LEU A 485 3.24 -6.11 -18.90
CA LEU A 485 2.74 -5.05 -19.75
C LEU A 485 1.23 -4.92 -19.52
N VAL A 486 0.78 -3.72 -19.11
CA VAL A 486 -0.65 -3.42 -18.92
C VAL A 486 -1.00 -2.19 -19.73
N SER A 487 -2.07 -2.27 -20.52
CA SER A 487 -2.67 -1.12 -21.17
C SER A 487 -4.13 -1.01 -20.77
N LYS A 488 -4.57 0.20 -20.42
CA LYS A 488 -5.91 0.46 -19.88
C LYS A 488 -6.49 1.72 -20.52
N GLY A 489 -7.77 1.66 -20.87
CA GLY A 489 -8.48 2.82 -21.35
C GLY A 489 -9.94 2.76 -20.97
N PHE A 490 -10.52 3.89 -20.59
CA PHE A 490 -11.95 4.00 -20.30
C PHE A 490 -12.51 5.39 -20.58
N PHE A 491 -13.79 5.42 -20.90
CA PHE A 491 -14.66 6.59 -20.94
C PHE A 491 -15.56 6.58 -19.72
N TRP A 492 -15.85 7.74 -19.18
CA TRP A 492 -16.77 7.91 -18.05
C TRP A 492 -17.64 9.15 -18.24
N ALA A 493 -18.82 9.14 -17.62
CA ALA A 493 -19.73 10.29 -17.58
C ALA A 493 -20.49 10.31 -16.26
N ASN A 494 -20.65 11.49 -15.68
CA ASN A 494 -21.42 11.75 -14.46
C ASN A 494 -22.39 12.90 -14.73
N TYR A 495 -23.67 12.70 -14.42
CA TYR A 495 -24.70 13.72 -14.51
C TYR A 495 -25.34 13.94 -13.16
N SER A 496 -25.48 15.20 -12.74
CA SER A 496 -26.23 15.54 -11.52
C SER A 496 -27.28 16.60 -11.83
N ALA A 497 -28.42 16.51 -11.13
CA ALA A 497 -29.53 17.44 -11.29
C ALA A 497 -30.24 17.72 -9.96
N ASP A 498 -30.55 18.99 -9.73
CA ASP A 498 -31.37 19.48 -8.62
C ASP A 498 -32.80 19.71 -9.09
N MET A 499 -33.74 18.99 -8.52
CA MET A 499 -35.17 19.00 -8.86
C MET A 499 -36.01 19.39 -7.63
N GLY A 500 -35.83 20.59 -7.15
CA GLY A 500 -36.48 21.09 -5.94
C GLY A 500 -35.99 20.39 -4.67
N ARG A 501 -36.80 19.52 -4.09
CA ARG A 501 -36.40 18.74 -2.90
C ARG A 501 -35.60 17.48 -3.22
N TRP A 502 -35.44 17.18 -4.50
CA TRP A 502 -34.73 16.00 -4.98
C TRP A 502 -33.38 16.41 -5.59
N HIS A 503 -32.33 15.67 -5.27
CA HIS A 503 -31.05 15.73 -5.95
C HIS A 503 -30.74 14.34 -6.49
N ALA A 504 -30.43 14.25 -7.78
CA ALA A 504 -30.10 12.97 -8.45
C ALA A 504 -28.67 13.01 -9.03
N ASN A 505 -27.94 11.92 -8.88
CA ASN A 505 -26.67 11.67 -9.57
C ASN A 505 -26.77 10.36 -10.35
N VAL A 506 -26.23 10.35 -11.57
CA VAL A 506 -26.05 9.14 -12.39
C VAL A 506 -24.64 9.15 -12.95
N ALA A 507 -23.94 8.05 -12.83
CA ALA A 507 -22.59 7.88 -13.33
C ALA A 507 -22.47 6.58 -14.14
N ALA A 508 -21.70 6.62 -15.23
CA ALA A 508 -21.42 5.46 -16.05
C ALA A 508 -19.95 5.43 -16.45
N ARG A 509 -19.43 4.22 -16.67
CA ARG A 509 -18.06 4.00 -17.14
C ARG A 509 -18.02 2.79 -18.06
N THR A 510 -17.24 2.88 -19.15
CA THR A 510 -16.96 1.77 -20.05
C THR A 510 -15.51 1.82 -20.51
N GLY A 511 -14.90 0.67 -20.74
CA GLY A 511 -13.51 0.61 -21.17
C GLY A 511 -12.96 -0.80 -21.28
N GLY A 512 -11.64 -0.91 -21.20
CA GLY A 512 -10.98 -2.21 -21.27
C GLY A 512 -9.55 -2.18 -20.76
N VAL A 513 -9.07 -3.36 -20.43
CA VAL A 513 -7.72 -3.63 -19.98
C VAL A 513 -7.13 -4.76 -20.79
N GLN A 514 -5.88 -4.60 -21.24
CA GLN A 514 -5.07 -5.62 -21.85
C GLN A 514 -3.85 -5.86 -20.96
N MET A 515 -3.49 -7.12 -20.75
CA MET A 515 -2.29 -7.49 -20.00
C MET A 515 -1.51 -8.62 -20.67
N GLN A 516 -0.20 -8.61 -20.51
CA GLN A 516 0.74 -9.58 -21.09
C GLN A 516 1.99 -9.67 -20.23
N ARG A 517 2.56 -10.89 -20.08
CA ARG A 517 3.90 -11.09 -19.49
C ARG A 517 4.94 -11.29 -20.59
N ASP A 518 6.17 -10.84 -20.34
CA ASP A 518 7.33 -11.05 -21.21
C ASP A 518 8.51 -11.59 -20.38
N GLY A 519 8.71 -12.90 -20.39
CA GLY A 519 9.78 -13.59 -19.66
C GLY A 519 11.14 -13.40 -20.31
N LYS A 520 12.16 -13.08 -19.52
CA LYS A 520 13.55 -12.87 -19.98
C LYS A 520 14.45 -14.07 -19.71
N MET A 521 14.05 -14.98 -18.83
CA MET A 521 14.73 -16.24 -18.53
C MET A 521 13.86 -17.41 -18.98
N ARG A 522 14.50 -18.47 -19.52
CA ARG A 522 13.84 -19.73 -19.89
C ARG A 522 13.92 -20.68 -18.71
N ASN A 523 12.92 -20.67 -17.86
CA ASN A 523 12.89 -21.49 -16.65
C ASN A 523 12.74 -22.97 -16.97
N GLY A 524 13.60 -23.81 -16.42
CA GLY A 524 13.59 -25.24 -16.66
C GLY A 524 12.37 -25.99 -16.13
N MET A 525 11.63 -25.40 -15.19
CA MET A 525 10.32 -25.93 -14.74
C MET A 525 9.22 -25.70 -15.76
N ALA A 526 9.39 -24.75 -16.67
CA ALA A 526 8.40 -24.34 -17.67
C ALA A 526 9.07 -23.98 -19.01
N PRO A 527 9.86 -24.85 -19.63
CA PRO A 527 10.75 -24.52 -20.74
C PRO A 527 10.03 -23.99 -21.99
N GLU A 528 8.80 -24.46 -22.23
CA GLU A 528 8.03 -24.11 -23.44
C GLU A 528 7.24 -22.79 -23.29
N PHE A 529 7.00 -22.33 -22.05
CA PHE A 529 6.11 -21.20 -21.79
C PHE A 529 6.58 -20.28 -20.65
N SER A 530 7.88 -20.10 -20.51
CA SER A 530 8.48 -19.14 -19.55
C SER A 530 9.20 -17.99 -20.23
N TYR A 531 9.78 -18.20 -21.41
CA TYR A 531 10.57 -17.25 -22.17
C TYR A 531 9.75 -16.52 -23.24
N GLY A 532 10.00 -15.22 -23.42
CA GLY A 532 9.30 -14.36 -24.36
C GLY A 532 7.89 -14.00 -23.91
N LYS A 533 7.09 -13.48 -24.86
CA LYS A 533 5.77 -12.94 -24.58
C LYS A 533 4.71 -14.02 -24.39
N SER A 534 3.92 -13.89 -23.35
CA SER A 534 2.68 -14.68 -23.16
C SER A 534 1.63 -14.33 -24.23
N GLY A 535 0.54 -15.08 -24.24
CA GLY A 535 -0.71 -14.60 -24.84
C GLY A 535 -1.15 -13.27 -24.20
N LYS A 536 -2.06 -12.55 -24.88
CA LYS A 536 -2.67 -11.33 -24.35
C LYS A 536 -4.01 -11.65 -23.72
N ALA A 537 -4.23 -11.24 -22.48
CA ALA A 537 -5.56 -11.28 -21.89
C ALA A 537 -6.25 -9.92 -22.08
N HIS A 538 -7.52 -9.96 -22.46
CA HIS A 538 -8.36 -8.79 -22.71
C HIS A 538 -9.61 -8.85 -21.84
N PHE A 539 -9.91 -7.75 -21.14
CA PHE A 539 -11.09 -7.62 -20.30
C PHE A 539 -11.81 -6.32 -20.63
N GLY A 540 -13.10 -6.42 -20.98
CA GLY A 540 -13.96 -5.25 -21.07
C GLY A 540 -14.43 -4.82 -19.69
N GLU A 541 -14.53 -3.52 -19.42
CA GLU A 541 -15.08 -2.95 -18.19
C GLU A 541 -16.36 -2.18 -18.51
N LEU A 542 -17.35 -2.31 -17.63
CA LEU A 542 -18.61 -1.58 -17.70
C LEU A 542 -19.13 -1.32 -16.30
N GLY A 543 -19.61 -0.13 -16.01
CA GLY A 543 -20.19 0.21 -14.73
C GLY A 543 -21.25 1.29 -14.83
N GLY A 544 -22.20 1.26 -13.92
CA GLY A 544 -23.20 2.29 -13.75
C GLY A 544 -23.60 2.41 -12.27
N LYS A 545 -23.80 3.67 -11.84
CA LYS A 545 -24.23 4.04 -10.48
C LYS A 545 -25.26 5.13 -10.51
N GLY A 546 -26.11 5.16 -9.52
CA GLY A 546 -27.02 6.27 -9.32
C GLY A 546 -27.27 6.53 -7.83
N SER A 547 -27.56 7.77 -7.50
CA SER A 547 -28.05 8.15 -6.19
C SER A 547 -29.21 9.14 -6.29
N LEU A 548 -30.10 9.05 -5.33
CA LEU A 548 -31.24 9.95 -5.19
C LEU A 548 -31.28 10.44 -3.74
N THR A 549 -31.22 11.75 -3.58
CA THR A 549 -31.30 12.43 -2.28
C THR A 549 -32.60 13.22 -2.19
N TYR A 550 -33.31 13.09 -1.08
CA TYR A 550 -34.55 13.80 -0.79
C TYR A 550 -34.41 14.68 0.46
N ASP A 551 -34.61 15.97 0.28
CA ASP A 551 -34.71 16.94 1.39
C ASP A 551 -36.18 16.98 1.88
N ALA A 552 -36.42 16.32 3.02
CA ALA A 552 -37.75 16.27 3.62
C ALA A 552 -38.13 17.60 4.34
N GLY A 553 -37.17 18.54 4.43
CA GLY A 553 -37.30 19.78 5.17
C GLY A 553 -36.99 19.63 6.66
N HIS A 554 -36.97 20.76 7.37
CA HIS A 554 -36.65 20.82 8.80
C HIS A 554 -35.30 20.17 9.18
N GLY A 555 -34.34 20.11 8.23
CA GLY A 555 -33.02 19.52 8.43
C GLY A 555 -32.93 18.01 8.23
N HIS A 556 -33.99 17.38 7.73
CA HIS A 556 -34.00 15.94 7.43
C HIS A 556 -33.66 15.68 5.96
N VAL A 557 -32.63 14.90 5.71
CA VAL A 557 -32.20 14.50 4.36
C VAL A 557 -32.03 12.98 4.31
N ILE A 558 -32.57 12.35 3.28
CA ILE A 558 -32.44 10.91 3.03
C ILE A 558 -31.78 10.72 1.66
N ALA A 559 -30.78 9.88 1.58
CA ALA A 559 -30.13 9.54 0.32
C ALA A 559 -30.05 8.03 0.13
N LEU A 560 -30.35 7.56 -1.08
CA LEU A 560 -30.23 6.17 -1.51
C LEU A 560 -29.30 6.12 -2.72
N GLY A 561 -28.27 5.29 -2.67
CA GLY A 561 -27.35 5.01 -3.77
C GLY A 561 -27.30 3.52 -4.10
N ALA A 562 -27.17 3.19 -5.38
CA ALA A 562 -26.91 1.83 -5.86
C ALA A 562 -26.06 1.84 -7.13
N GLY A 563 -25.25 0.79 -7.32
CA GLY A 563 -24.41 0.65 -8.50
C GLY A 563 -24.05 -0.80 -8.79
N TYR A 564 -23.73 -1.04 -10.06
CA TYR A 564 -23.25 -2.32 -10.56
C TYR A 564 -22.10 -2.12 -11.55
N GLU A 565 -21.01 -2.86 -11.33
CA GLU A 565 -19.78 -2.71 -12.11
C GLU A 565 -19.18 -4.07 -12.47
N TRP A 566 -18.62 -4.14 -13.67
CA TRP A 566 -17.72 -5.19 -14.14
C TRP A 566 -16.32 -4.60 -14.25
N ARG A 567 -15.37 -5.16 -13.53
CA ARG A 567 -13.98 -4.71 -13.51
C ARG A 567 -13.02 -5.82 -13.88
N ALA A 568 -11.99 -5.48 -14.64
CA ALA A 568 -10.91 -6.40 -14.94
C ALA A 568 -10.21 -6.88 -13.64
N PRO A 569 -9.73 -8.13 -13.59
CA PRO A 569 -8.83 -8.56 -12.54
C PRO A 569 -7.53 -7.75 -12.60
N GLN A 570 -6.80 -7.67 -11.49
CA GLN A 570 -5.52 -6.99 -11.46
C GLN A 570 -4.44 -7.87 -12.10
N ALA A 571 -3.47 -7.24 -12.80
CA ALA A 571 -2.39 -7.98 -13.45
C ALA A 571 -1.49 -8.70 -12.43
N SER A 572 -1.32 -8.14 -11.23
CA SER A 572 -0.59 -8.77 -10.11
C SER A 572 -1.19 -10.09 -9.63
N THR A 573 -2.48 -10.34 -9.91
CA THR A 573 -3.17 -11.58 -9.54
C THR A 573 -3.56 -12.44 -10.75
N ALA A 574 -3.18 -12.00 -11.95
CA ALA A 574 -3.62 -12.63 -13.20
C ALA A 574 -2.74 -13.80 -13.64
N PHE A 575 -1.47 -13.84 -13.22
CA PHE A 575 -0.51 -14.88 -13.60
C PHE A 575 -0.36 -15.89 -12.47
N ALA A 576 -0.38 -17.17 -12.80
CA ALA A 576 -0.37 -18.26 -11.81
C ALA A 576 0.95 -18.32 -11.02
N ALA A 577 2.07 -18.22 -11.71
CA ALA A 577 3.41 -18.23 -11.14
C ALA A 577 4.34 -17.32 -11.98
N PRO A 578 4.23 -15.98 -11.83
CA PRO A 578 4.89 -15.05 -12.75
C PRO A 578 6.43 -15.13 -12.71
N GLU A 579 7.04 -15.61 -11.62
CA GLU A 579 8.48 -15.84 -11.52
C GLU A 579 8.94 -17.06 -12.37
N ILE A 580 8.01 -17.97 -12.76
CA ILE A 580 8.33 -19.24 -13.42
C ILE A 580 7.75 -19.33 -14.83
N SER A 581 6.49 -18.89 -15.05
CA SER A 581 5.76 -19.16 -16.29
C SER A 581 4.93 -17.98 -16.80
N ASN A 582 4.54 -18.10 -18.08
CA ASN A 582 3.66 -17.17 -18.79
C ASN A 582 2.16 -17.46 -18.57
N ASP A 583 1.82 -18.45 -17.75
CA ASP A 583 0.44 -18.92 -17.59
C ASP A 583 -0.42 -17.95 -16.80
N PHE A 584 -1.59 -17.70 -17.34
CA PHE A 584 -2.65 -17.03 -16.59
C PHE A 584 -3.30 -17.97 -15.58
N VAL A 585 -3.85 -17.38 -14.53
CA VAL A 585 -4.66 -18.10 -13.55
C VAL A 585 -5.91 -18.66 -14.25
N ASP A 586 -6.21 -19.94 -14.04
CA ASP A 586 -7.39 -20.58 -14.61
C ASP A 586 -8.68 -19.96 -14.01
N GLY A 587 -9.67 -19.77 -14.87
CA GLY A 587 -10.93 -19.23 -14.46
C GLY A 587 -10.90 -17.73 -14.17
N LEU A 588 -9.87 -17.02 -14.60
CA LEU A 588 -9.75 -15.57 -14.50
C LEU A 588 -10.92 -14.88 -15.21
N LYS A 589 -11.67 -14.05 -14.49
CA LYS A 589 -12.88 -13.37 -14.96
C LYS A 589 -12.96 -11.97 -14.38
N ASN A 590 -13.76 -11.12 -15.03
CA ASN A 590 -14.12 -9.82 -14.47
C ASN A 590 -14.77 -9.98 -13.09
N GLU A 591 -14.34 -9.18 -12.15
CA GLU A 591 -15.06 -8.97 -10.90
C GLU A 591 -16.42 -8.32 -11.18
N ARG A 592 -17.47 -8.79 -10.55
CA ARG A 592 -18.81 -8.20 -10.59
C ARG A 592 -19.14 -7.62 -9.22
N ILE A 593 -19.33 -6.32 -9.19
CA ILE A 593 -19.48 -5.54 -7.97
C ILE A 593 -20.87 -4.94 -7.93
N PHE A 594 -21.67 -5.32 -6.95
CA PHE A 594 -22.89 -4.60 -6.56
C PHE A 594 -22.59 -3.80 -5.31
N SER A 595 -22.98 -2.52 -5.27
CA SER A 595 -22.84 -1.66 -4.10
C SER A 595 -24.13 -0.86 -3.88
N SER A 596 -24.51 -0.66 -2.61
CA SER A 596 -25.66 0.16 -2.23
C SER A 596 -25.43 0.84 -0.89
N GLU A 597 -26.05 1.99 -0.71
CA GLU A 597 -25.97 2.78 0.52
C GLU A 597 -27.30 3.50 0.76
N LEU A 598 -27.74 3.51 2.03
CA LEU A 598 -28.84 4.33 2.52
C LEU A 598 -28.29 5.27 3.59
N SER A 599 -28.42 6.56 3.38
CA SER A 599 -27.96 7.60 4.30
C SER A 599 -29.14 8.41 4.81
N TYR A 600 -29.12 8.69 6.11
CA TYR A 600 -30.02 9.64 6.76
C TYR A 600 -29.20 10.69 7.45
N GLN A 601 -29.50 11.95 7.20
CA GLN A 601 -28.88 13.09 7.85
C GLN A 601 -29.97 13.94 8.53
N PHE A 602 -29.64 14.39 9.73
CA PHE A 602 -30.43 15.38 10.44
C PHE A 602 -29.52 16.52 10.92
N HIS A 603 -29.93 17.75 10.69
CA HIS A 603 -29.20 18.91 11.18
C HIS A 603 -30.16 20.00 11.67
N ASN A 604 -29.82 20.56 12.81
CA ASN A 604 -30.42 21.78 13.34
C ASN A 604 -29.34 22.65 14.01
N SER A 605 -29.73 23.67 14.76
CA SER A 605 -28.79 24.62 15.39
C SER A 605 -27.84 24.00 16.42
N TRP A 606 -28.19 22.86 17.03
CA TRP A 606 -27.38 22.23 18.09
C TRP A 606 -26.99 20.75 17.82
N LEU A 607 -27.65 20.10 16.90
CA LEU A 607 -27.44 18.68 16.60
C LEU A 607 -27.25 18.46 15.09
N HIS A 608 -26.19 17.76 14.71
CA HIS A 608 -26.00 17.22 13.38
C HIS A 608 -25.69 15.72 13.51
N VAL A 609 -26.52 14.90 12.87
CA VAL A 609 -26.40 13.43 12.85
C VAL A 609 -26.30 12.96 11.41
N ASN A 610 -25.41 12.02 11.15
CA ASN A 610 -25.29 11.28 9.89
C ASN A 610 -25.29 9.79 10.20
N LEU A 611 -26.24 9.04 9.65
CA LEU A 611 -26.38 7.60 9.78
C LEU A 611 -26.37 6.97 8.40
N ASN A 612 -25.41 6.05 8.14
CA ASN A 612 -25.28 5.36 6.87
C ASN A 612 -25.39 3.86 7.09
N GLY A 613 -26.21 3.18 6.27
CA GLY A 613 -26.19 1.73 6.11
C GLY A 613 -25.63 1.38 4.73
N TYR A 614 -24.72 0.43 4.64
CA TYR A 614 -24.13 0.02 3.37
C TYR A 614 -24.17 -1.49 3.19
N TYR A 615 -24.27 -1.90 1.93
CA TYR A 615 -24.13 -3.28 1.50
C TYR A 615 -23.40 -3.36 0.16
N SER A 616 -22.37 -4.21 0.09
CA SER A 616 -21.65 -4.47 -1.16
C SER A 616 -21.41 -5.97 -1.33
N ARG A 617 -21.55 -6.45 -2.55
CA ARG A 617 -21.28 -7.84 -2.93
C ARG A 617 -20.36 -7.90 -4.13
N LEU A 618 -19.27 -8.63 -3.99
CA LEU A 618 -18.29 -8.88 -5.01
C LEU A 618 -18.35 -10.34 -5.42
N ASN A 619 -18.37 -10.62 -6.71
CA ASN A 619 -18.30 -11.98 -7.25
C ASN A 619 -17.14 -12.09 -8.22
N HIS A 620 -16.59 -13.30 -8.40
CA HIS A 620 -15.47 -13.64 -9.26
C HIS A 620 -14.17 -12.90 -8.87
N VAL A 621 -13.98 -12.63 -7.59
CA VAL A 621 -12.72 -12.05 -7.09
C VAL A 621 -11.63 -13.09 -7.24
N THR A 622 -10.47 -12.64 -7.71
CA THR A 622 -9.24 -13.44 -7.80
C THR A 622 -8.24 -12.91 -6.79
N GLU A 623 -7.69 -13.78 -5.98
CA GLU A 623 -6.59 -13.49 -5.05
C GLU A 623 -5.40 -14.40 -5.37
N TRP A 624 -4.21 -13.91 -5.11
CA TRP A 624 -2.97 -14.61 -5.37
C TRP A 624 -2.00 -14.36 -4.23
N GLN A 625 -1.30 -15.42 -3.80
CA GLN A 625 -0.26 -15.35 -2.78
C GLN A 625 0.82 -16.39 -3.06
N ASN A 626 2.02 -16.15 -2.57
CA ASN A 626 3.05 -17.17 -2.49
C ASN A 626 3.43 -17.43 -1.03
N PHE A 627 3.67 -18.69 -0.71
CA PHE A 627 4.07 -19.16 0.60
C PHE A 627 5.31 -20.03 0.50
N TYR A 628 6.18 -19.93 1.49
CA TYR A 628 7.23 -20.92 1.70
C TYR A 628 6.76 -21.94 2.73
N PHE A 629 6.78 -23.22 2.34
CA PHE A 629 6.44 -24.35 3.20
C PHE A 629 7.72 -25.06 3.64
N ASP A 630 8.08 -24.91 4.89
CA ASP A 630 9.29 -25.51 5.48
C ASP A 630 9.27 -27.05 5.42
N ASP A 631 8.10 -27.66 5.58
CA ASP A 631 7.95 -29.13 5.60
C ASP A 631 8.34 -29.80 4.27
N ILE A 632 8.10 -29.08 3.18
CA ILE A 632 8.42 -29.56 1.83
C ILE A 632 9.57 -28.78 1.18
N ASN A 633 10.19 -27.87 1.94
CA ASN A 633 11.29 -26.99 1.51
C ASN A 633 11.03 -26.33 0.16
N SER A 634 9.85 -25.72 0.00
CA SER A 634 9.38 -25.21 -1.30
C SER A 634 8.50 -23.99 -1.19
N PHE A 635 8.62 -23.13 -2.19
CA PHE A 635 7.62 -22.09 -2.45
C PHE A 635 6.41 -22.69 -3.18
N SER A 636 5.22 -22.26 -2.77
CA SER A 636 3.98 -22.54 -3.48
C SER A 636 3.30 -21.26 -3.87
N TYR A 637 2.94 -21.15 -5.13
CA TYR A 637 2.16 -20.06 -5.68
C TYR A 637 0.69 -20.46 -5.64
N VAL A 638 -0.11 -19.75 -4.88
CA VAL A 638 -1.52 -20.11 -4.62
C VAL A 638 -2.41 -19.05 -5.21
N SER A 639 -3.32 -19.44 -6.09
CA SER A 639 -4.38 -18.60 -6.61
C SER A 639 -5.76 -19.09 -6.17
N LEU A 640 -6.60 -18.14 -5.76
CA LEU A 640 -7.99 -18.35 -5.37
C LEU A 640 -8.87 -17.66 -6.41
N THR A 641 -9.73 -18.41 -7.10
CA THR A 641 -10.62 -17.87 -8.11
C THR A 641 -12.09 -18.12 -7.78
N GLY A 642 -12.96 -17.29 -8.32
CA GLY A 642 -14.40 -17.41 -8.10
C GLY A 642 -14.87 -17.02 -6.70
N LEU A 643 -14.04 -16.32 -5.92
CA LEU A 643 -14.41 -15.84 -4.60
C LEU A 643 -15.63 -14.91 -4.68
N ARG A 644 -16.50 -15.03 -3.69
CA ARG A 644 -17.58 -14.10 -3.42
C ARG A 644 -17.37 -13.46 -2.07
N LYS A 645 -17.43 -12.13 -2.04
CA LYS A 645 -17.26 -11.35 -0.81
C LYS A 645 -18.49 -10.51 -0.56
N ALA A 646 -18.84 -10.34 0.69
CA ALA A 646 -19.90 -9.42 1.13
C ALA A 646 -19.32 -8.48 2.18
N TYR A 647 -19.68 -7.20 2.06
CA TYR A 647 -19.35 -6.15 3.01
C TYR A 647 -20.62 -5.41 3.38
N TYR A 648 -20.92 -5.30 4.66
CA TYR A 648 -22.10 -4.58 5.12
C TYR A 648 -21.89 -4.01 6.52
N GLY A 649 -22.62 -2.98 6.82
CA GLY A 649 -22.53 -2.35 8.12
C GLY A 649 -23.32 -1.05 8.23
N VAL A 650 -23.14 -0.43 9.39
CA VAL A 650 -23.75 0.86 9.75
C VAL A 650 -22.66 1.77 10.30
N GLU A 651 -22.73 3.05 9.90
CA GLU A 651 -21.82 4.12 10.32
C GLU A 651 -22.63 5.26 10.92
N LEU A 652 -22.21 5.76 12.06
CA LEU A 652 -22.84 6.87 12.76
C LEU A 652 -21.81 7.98 13.00
N ALA A 653 -22.19 9.22 12.70
CA ALA A 653 -21.49 10.39 13.15
C ALA A 653 -22.49 11.36 13.76
N ALA A 654 -22.16 11.95 14.92
CA ALA A 654 -22.96 12.97 15.55
C ALA A 654 -22.09 14.13 16.04
N ARG A 655 -22.55 15.33 15.81
CA ARG A 655 -21.98 16.57 16.39
C ARG A 655 -23.05 17.24 17.23
N ILE A 656 -22.77 17.40 18.51
CA ILE A 656 -23.68 18.02 19.48
C ILE A 656 -23.02 19.31 19.94
N LYS A 657 -23.61 20.45 19.62
CA LYS A 657 -23.17 21.76 20.10
C LYS A 657 -23.72 21.95 21.52
N MET A 658 -22.87 21.69 22.52
CA MET A 658 -23.25 21.80 23.92
C MET A 658 -23.27 23.25 24.43
N SER A 659 -22.41 24.09 23.85
CA SER A 659 -22.35 25.53 24.14
C SER A 659 -21.67 26.27 22.99
N SER A 660 -21.48 27.61 23.12
CA SER A 660 -20.70 28.40 22.15
C SER A 660 -19.22 28.02 22.09
N MET A 661 -18.71 27.34 23.14
CA MET A 661 -17.29 26.96 23.25
C MET A 661 -17.05 25.44 23.22
N LEU A 662 -18.11 24.59 23.25
CA LEU A 662 -17.98 23.17 23.39
C LEU A 662 -18.85 22.39 22.38
N ASP A 663 -18.21 21.67 21.50
CA ASP A 663 -18.83 20.70 20.60
C ASP A 663 -18.40 19.28 21.00
N LEU A 664 -19.37 18.39 21.16
CA LEU A 664 -19.13 16.95 21.30
C LEU A 664 -19.29 16.28 19.93
N LYS A 665 -18.27 15.55 19.49
CA LYS A 665 -18.30 14.77 18.25
C LYS A 665 -18.18 13.29 18.59
N LEU A 666 -19.13 12.51 18.12
CA LEU A 666 -19.21 11.06 18.32
C LEU A 666 -19.14 10.37 16.95
N LEU A 667 -18.32 9.35 16.86
CA LEU A 667 -18.21 8.49 15.70
C LEU A 667 -18.33 7.04 16.14
N GLY A 668 -19.05 6.24 15.37
CA GLY A 668 -19.18 4.82 15.59
C GLY A 668 -19.45 4.09 14.28
N SER A 669 -18.95 2.88 14.17
CA SER A 669 -19.28 1.99 13.06
C SER A 669 -19.33 0.55 13.54
N MET A 670 -20.20 -0.22 12.91
CA MET A 670 -20.30 -1.66 13.08
C MET A 670 -20.50 -2.28 11.71
N GLY A 671 -19.64 -3.21 11.34
CA GLY A 671 -19.71 -3.82 10.03
C GLY A 671 -18.91 -5.11 9.96
N GLU A 672 -19.11 -5.82 8.87
CA GLU A 672 -18.46 -7.09 8.59
C GLU A 672 -18.06 -7.16 7.11
N GLY A 673 -16.87 -7.76 6.85
CA GLY A 673 -16.43 -8.16 5.53
C GLY A 673 -16.09 -9.64 5.53
N LYS A 674 -16.73 -10.45 4.69
CA LYS A 674 -16.53 -11.90 4.70
C LYS A 674 -16.58 -12.54 3.31
N ASN A 675 -15.90 -13.69 3.20
CA ASN A 675 -16.10 -14.58 2.08
C ASN A 675 -17.43 -15.33 2.24
N THR A 676 -18.20 -15.46 1.16
CA THR A 676 -19.55 -16.06 1.18
C THR A 676 -19.66 -17.36 0.39
N ASN A 677 -18.54 -17.86 -0.13
CA ASN A 677 -18.45 -19.15 -0.81
C ASN A 677 -17.06 -19.73 -0.67
N ASN A 678 -16.91 -21.00 -1.02
CA ASN A 678 -15.62 -21.64 -1.24
C ASN A 678 -15.07 -21.23 -2.60
N ALA A 679 -13.76 -20.95 -2.66
CA ALA A 679 -13.05 -20.66 -3.91
C ALA A 679 -12.52 -21.94 -4.58
N GLN A 680 -12.19 -21.85 -5.87
CA GLN A 680 -11.26 -22.77 -6.47
C GLN A 680 -9.84 -22.34 -6.06
N VAL A 681 -9.12 -23.27 -5.48
CA VAL A 681 -7.72 -23.10 -5.11
C VAL A 681 -6.86 -23.82 -6.13
N ARG A 682 -5.87 -23.13 -6.64
CA ARG A 682 -4.84 -23.69 -7.47
C ARG A 682 -3.51 -23.36 -6.87
N TYR A 683 -2.65 -24.35 -6.75
CA TYR A 683 -1.30 -24.11 -6.27
C TYR A 683 -0.27 -24.74 -7.21
N MET A 684 0.89 -24.10 -7.29
CA MET A 684 2.06 -24.56 -8.00
C MET A 684 3.24 -24.59 -7.05
N ASN A 685 3.88 -25.75 -6.96
CA ASN A 685 5.07 -25.93 -6.14
C ASN A 685 6.32 -25.69 -6.98
N SER A 686 7.25 -24.85 -6.49
CA SER A 686 8.46 -24.47 -7.19
C SER A 686 9.54 -25.56 -7.27
N THR A 687 9.39 -26.68 -6.53
CA THR A 687 10.38 -27.76 -6.48
C THR A 687 9.95 -29.01 -7.23
N LYS A 688 8.66 -29.16 -7.54
CA LYS A 688 8.15 -30.30 -8.30
C LYS A 688 8.02 -29.94 -9.77
N ALA A 689 8.59 -30.77 -10.62
CA ALA A 689 8.54 -30.61 -12.07
C ALA A 689 7.15 -30.74 -12.68
N THR A 690 6.24 -31.35 -11.99
CA THR A 690 4.86 -31.30 -12.36
C THR A 690 4.34 -29.92 -11.97
N TYR A 691 4.14 -29.12 -12.99
CA TYR A 691 3.18 -28.06 -13.00
C TYR A 691 1.82 -28.70 -12.68
N ALA A 692 1.71 -29.17 -11.45
CA ALA A 692 0.54 -29.89 -10.99
C ALA A 692 -0.57 -28.85 -10.86
N ARG A 693 -1.38 -28.81 -11.90
CA ARG A 693 -2.67 -28.15 -11.89
C ARG A 693 -3.62 -28.95 -11.00
N GLU A 694 -3.33 -29.00 -9.72
CA GLU A 694 -4.24 -29.56 -8.74
C GLU A 694 -5.23 -28.47 -8.35
N THR A 695 -6.49 -28.66 -8.72
CA THR A 695 -7.57 -27.82 -8.22
C THR A 695 -8.00 -28.40 -6.87
N ALA A 696 -7.67 -27.72 -5.79
CA ALA A 696 -8.19 -28.02 -4.48
C ALA A 696 -9.40 -27.12 -4.18
N TYR A 697 -10.44 -27.69 -3.58
CA TYR A 697 -11.56 -26.90 -3.07
C TYR A 697 -11.33 -26.64 -1.59
N VAL A 698 -11.35 -25.38 -1.19
CA VAL A 698 -11.35 -25.01 0.22
C VAL A 698 -12.77 -25.21 0.74
N LYS A 699 -12.93 -26.20 1.60
CA LYS A 699 -14.20 -26.45 2.26
C LYS A 699 -14.45 -25.33 3.27
N ASP A 700 -15.54 -24.65 3.10
CA ASP A 700 -16.08 -23.69 4.06
C ASP A 700 -15.24 -22.43 4.37
N MET A 701 -14.92 -21.67 3.34
CA MET A 701 -14.28 -20.36 3.48
C MET A 701 -15.14 -19.30 4.18
N ARG A 702 -16.39 -19.60 4.51
CA ARG A 702 -17.26 -18.67 5.26
C ARG A 702 -16.78 -18.44 6.68
N GLU A 703 -16.08 -19.43 7.25
CA GLU A 703 -15.44 -19.33 8.57
C GLU A 703 -14.00 -18.79 8.49
N ALA A 704 -13.38 -18.83 7.31
CA ALA A 704 -12.02 -18.34 7.10
C ALA A 704 -12.01 -16.82 6.93
N GLY A 705 -12.17 -16.15 8.03
CA GLY A 705 -11.62 -14.84 8.20
C GLY A 705 -12.36 -13.68 7.57
N THR A 706 -12.96 -13.00 8.43
CA THR A 706 -12.95 -11.55 8.42
C THR A 706 -11.50 -11.07 8.59
N PRO A 707 -11.05 -10.14 7.78
CA PRO A 707 -9.77 -9.47 8.02
C PRO A 707 -9.81 -8.64 9.29
#